data_e2d76fd2305367d60370bdd4dbf3ab3e
#
_entry.id   e2d76fd2305367d60370bdd4dbf3ab3e
#
_cell.length_a   1.000
_cell.length_b   1.000
_cell.length_c   1.000
_cell.angle_alpha   90.00
_cell.angle_beta   90.00
_cell.angle_gamma   90.00
#
_symmetry.space_group_name_H-M   'P 1'
#
loop_
_entity.id
_entity.type
_entity.pdbx_description
1 polymer ?
#
loop_
_entity_poly.entity_id
_entity_poly.type
_entity_poly.pdbx_seq_one_letter_code
_entity_poly.pdbx_strand_id
1 'polypeptide(L)'
;MQLIANKTAQYLIQNEYHQVSLESDFLVLSSRGSEERIPFNVWNGKVKLKRGLFWGGLQFFAHPEEGKQQSWLIQGLPWERCRYFARLAVASYQKWHHHQCVQLNKFLPEWEMEVRGFERQPAFLNHSTVNAWLEKMNRDFLTMEMTLEDALLRMPDRMSEILPWIDDTDEVMATRNQRWMVTELENWKVLFSQIESSPLNLSQQQAVLLNDDNNLVLAGAGSGKTSVLTARVAYLLQSHLAQAEDILMLAFGRDAAEEMKQRLENKIGLSAEQVTVNTFHQLGLKILNQVEKDPVTISPIALDDNLKNAWCVDWLKKHWMTPTAFKRWQKHLQKWPIAYLAGDDELGSHVENPKLIAWLNKQLNQLSAMGCTKKEIQQRLVDHNDYTRLNSELALVWPCYQAWLDMLKSEGHIDFNIMITKATQHVMKGKFKAPWKYIMIDEYQDISPQRLALVKALCQQKDERNCVLFAVGDDWQSIYEFAGADVDLTTGFAERFPHSTIHHLDTTYRFNNQIGEVANQFVQQNPAQLEKVLQSHKEQKAKAVTLAPSNTVEKILDELNRKAKSSQTVLLLGRNHYHKPELLSEWQKQFALLSIEFMTCHASKGKETDFVIVLSVDEGQFPARVKALHIDGALTQSEDTFPYAEERRLFYVALTRAKKKVWITYTGSGSSFVKELTEQDYPVIVKK
;
A
#
# COMPACT_ATOMS: atom_id res chain seq x y z
N MET A 1 -40.89 -4.96 -45.24
CA MET A 1 -42.38 -4.78 -45.44
C MET A 1 -42.82 -3.55 -44.66
N GLN A 2 -43.74 -2.76 -45.24
CA GLN A 2 -44.18 -1.48 -44.70
C GLN A 2 -45.71 -1.47 -44.60
N LEU A 3 -46.27 -0.99 -43.48
CA LEU A 3 -47.68 -0.72 -43.30
C LEU A 3 -47.90 0.76 -42.98
N ILE A 4 -48.85 1.38 -43.66
CA ILE A 4 -49.21 2.78 -43.49
C ILE A 4 -50.69 2.85 -43.03
N ALA A 5 -50.99 3.66 -42.03
CA ALA A 5 -52.33 3.91 -41.54
C ALA A 5 -53.16 4.60 -42.62
N ASN A 6 -54.44 4.20 -42.75
CA ASN A 6 -55.35 4.79 -43.71
C ASN A 6 -55.49 6.30 -43.48
N LYS A 7 -55.52 7.09 -44.54
CA LYS A 7 -55.65 8.57 -44.49
C LYS A 7 -56.80 9.04 -43.61
N THR A 8 -57.97 8.39 -43.71
CA THR A 8 -59.11 8.70 -42.90
C THR A 8 -58.91 8.35 -41.41
N ALA A 9 -58.21 7.24 -41.13
CA ALA A 9 -57.90 6.85 -39.78
C ALA A 9 -56.88 7.81 -39.13
N GLN A 10 -55.96 8.36 -39.88
CA GLN A 10 -55.01 9.37 -39.40
C GLN A 10 -55.69 10.67 -38.95
N TYR A 11 -56.88 10.98 -39.47
CA TYR A 11 -57.70 12.12 -39.06
C TYR A 11 -58.58 11.82 -37.83
N LEU A 12 -59.03 10.58 -37.70
CA LEU A 12 -60.00 10.19 -36.70
C LEU A 12 -59.43 9.60 -35.44
N ILE A 13 -58.23 9.10 -35.53
CA ILE A 13 -57.51 8.46 -34.40
C ILE A 13 -56.28 9.31 -34.10
N GLN A 14 -56.14 9.74 -32.84
CA GLN A 14 -54.92 10.37 -32.36
C GLN A 14 -53.83 9.30 -32.18
N ASN A 15 -53.11 9.05 -33.27
CA ASN A 15 -51.96 8.12 -33.27
C ASN A 15 -50.65 8.88 -33.17
N GLU A 16 -49.75 8.38 -32.36
CA GLU A 16 -48.38 8.83 -32.30
C GLU A 16 -47.63 8.43 -33.59
N TYR A 17 -47.87 7.21 -34.09
CA TYR A 17 -47.23 6.68 -35.31
C TYR A 17 -48.23 6.43 -36.42
N HIS A 18 -47.84 6.72 -37.66
CA HIS A 18 -48.67 6.53 -38.86
C HIS A 18 -48.18 5.39 -39.76
N GLN A 19 -46.97 4.91 -39.53
CA GLN A 19 -46.36 3.91 -40.34
C GLN A 19 -45.51 2.96 -39.47
N VAL A 20 -45.50 1.69 -39.84
CA VAL A 20 -44.60 0.71 -39.29
C VAL A 20 -43.90 -0.04 -40.42
N SER A 21 -42.61 -0.20 -40.34
CA SER A 21 -41.82 -1.04 -41.24
C SER A 21 -40.92 -2.00 -40.47
N LEU A 22 -40.54 -3.08 -41.13
CA LEU A 22 -39.63 -4.08 -40.62
C LEU A 22 -38.36 -4.04 -41.46
N GLU A 23 -37.26 -3.76 -40.81
CA GLU A 23 -35.89 -3.88 -41.33
C GLU A 23 -35.26 -5.17 -40.81
N SER A 24 -33.97 -5.39 -41.10
CA SER A 24 -33.25 -6.65 -40.70
C SER A 24 -33.30 -6.88 -39.19
N ASP A 25 -33.02 -5.83 -38.40
CA ASP A 25 -32.80 -5.93 -36.95
C ASP A 25 -33.59 -4.88 -36.17
N PHE A 26 -34.52 -4.16 -36.85
CA PHE A 26 -35.28 -3.06 -36.29
C PHE A 26 -36.75 -3.12 -36.68
N LEU A 27 -37.61 -2.73 -35.73
CA LEU A 27 -38.93 -2.19 -36.04
C LEU A 27 -38.80 -0.67 -36.18
N VAL A 28 -39.28 -0.13 -37.27
CA VAL A 28 -39.26 1.31 -37.52
C VAL A 28 -40.68 1.84 -37.47
N LEU A 29 -40.93 2.76 -36.56
CA LEU A 29 -42.19 3.47 -36.40
C LEU A 29 -42.03 4.91 -36.84
N SER A 30 -42.85 5.38 -37.78
CA SER A 30 -42.74 6.74 -38.30
C SER A 30 -43.97 7.57 -37.94
N SER A 31 -43.73 8.81 -37.51
CA SER A 31 -44.74 9.83 -37.25
C SER A 31 -44.65 10.97 -38.29
N ARG A 32 -45.44 12.07 -38.13
CA ARG A 32 -45.31 13.26 -38.99
C ARG A 32 -44.09 14.10 -38.67
N GLY A 33 -42.90 13.64 -39.06
CA GLY A 33 -41.64 14.40 -38.90
C GLY A 33 -40.60 13.74 -38.01
N SER A 34 -40.87 12.56 -37.44
CA SER A 34 -39.92 11.75 -36.71
C SER A 34 -40.02 10.27 -37.04
N GLU A 35 -38.90 9.57 -36.93
CA GLU A 35 -38.80 8.13 -37.11
C GLU A 35 -38.14 7.55 -35.86
N GLU A 36 -38.78 6.56 -35.26
CA GLU A 36 -38.27 5.83 -34.11
C GLU A 36 -37.87 4.43 -34.55
N ARG A 37 -36.60 4.09 -34.36
CA ARG A 37 -36.03 2.77 -34.66
C ARG A 37 -35.92 1.98 -33.36
N ILE A 38 -36.68 0.90 -33.27
CA ILE A 38 -36.73 0.00 -32.12
C ILE A 38 -35.92 -1.24 -32.47
N PRO A 39 -34.73 -1.39 -31.89
CA PRO A 39 -33.90 -2.57 -32.13
C PRO A 39 -34.57 -3.85 -31.56
N PHE A 40 -34.24 -5.01 -32.10
CA PHE A 40 -34.79 -6.29 -31.65
C PHE A 40 -34.30 -6.70 -30.26
N ASN A 41 -33.25 -6.10 -29.74
CA ASN A 41 -32.83 -6.28 -28.34
C ASN A 41 -33.72 -5.50 -27.34
N VAL A 42 -34.38 -4.44 -27.78
CA VAL A 42 -35.35 -3.65 -26.99
C VAL A 42 -36.76 -4.23 -27.10
N TRP A 43 -37.18 -4.67 -28.30
CA TRP A 43 -38.47 -5.31 -28.51
C TRP A 43 -38.41 -6.79 -28.09
N ASN A 44 -39.38 -7.23 -27.24
CA ASN A 44 -39.43 -8.60 -26.72
C ASN A 44 -40.06 -9.66 -27.69
N GLY A 45 -40.23 -9.32 -28.95
CA GLY A 45 -40.82 -10.22 -29.96
C GLY A 45 -42.34 -10.42 -29.86
N LYS A 46 -43.02 -9.83 -28.87
CA LYS A 46 -44.45 -9.96 -28.69
C LYS A 46 -45.22 -8.85 -29.45
N VAL A 47 -46.24 -9.25 -30.19
CA VAL A 47 -47.14 -8.36 -30.94
C VAL A 47 -48.56 -8.67 -30.53
N LYS A 48 -49.28 -7.67 -30.01
CA LYS A 48 -50.74 -7.78 -29.75
C LYS A 48 -51.52 -7.14 -30.89
N LEU A 49 -52.41 -7.92 -31.48
CA LEU A 49 -53.32 -7.44 -32.47
C LEU A 49 -54.53 -6.78 -31.80
N LYS A 50 -54.85 -5.54 -32.19
CA LYS A 50 -56.06 -4.83 -31.74
C LYS A 50 -57.02 -4.71 -32.93
N ARG A 51 -58.24 -5.24 -32.81
CA ARG A 51 -59.29 -5.17 -33.83
C ARG A 51 -60.25 -4.05 -33.49
N GLY A 52 -60.36 -3.05 -34.32
CA GLY A 52 -61.42 -2.03 -34.26
C GLY A 52 -62.50 -2.35 -35.22
N LEU A 53 -63.56 -1.48 -35.26
CA LEU A 53 -64.72 -1.66 -36.13
C LEU A 53 -64.37 -1.59 -37.64
N PHE A 54 -63.44 -0.71 -38.01
CA PHE A 54 -63.09 -0.46 -39.43
C PHE A 54 -61.62 -0.77 -39.71
N TRP A 55 -60.70 -0.66 -38.70
CA TRP A 55 -59.25 -0.78 -38.85
C TRP A 55 -58.67 -1.67 -37.77
N GLY A 56 -57.49 -2.17 -38.04
CA GLY A 56 -56.67 -2.89 -37.06
C GLY A 56 -55.59 -2.03 -36.41
N GLY A 57 -54.93 -2.56 -35.37
CA GLY A 57 -53.78 -1.98 -34.73
C GLY A 57 -52.76 -3.04 -34.30
N LEU A 58 -51.54 -2.61 -34.16
CA LEU A 58 -50.40 -3.42 -33.67
C LEU A 58 -49.84 -2.75 -32.42
N GLN A 59 -49.66 -3.53 -31.38
CA GLN A 59 -48.96 -3.09 -30.17
C GLN A 59 -47.75 -3.98 -29.95
N PHE A 60 -46.59 -3.37 -29.91
CA PHE A 60 -45.29 -3.97 -29.65
C PHE A 60 -44.91 -3.70 -28.19
N PHE A 61 -44.14 -4.59 -27.56
CA PHE A 61 -43.79 -4.47 -26.16
C PHE A 61 -42.24 -4.56 -26.00
N ALA A 62 -41.70 -3.71 -25.17
CA ALA A 62 -40.29 -3.81 -24.75
C ALA A 62 -40.08 -5.03 -23.83
N HIS A 63 -38.84 -5.41 -23.64
CA HIS A 63 -38.47 -6.26 -22.52
C HIS A 63 -38.86 -5.58 -21.20
N PRO A 64 -39.33 -6.31 -20.18
CA PRO A 64 -39.72 -5.73 -18.91
C PRO A 64 -38.47 -5.18 -18.21
N GLU A 65 -38.38 -3.87 -18.05
CA GLU A 65 -37.51 -3.21 -17.09
C GLU A 65 -38.27 -3.03 -15.78
N GLU A 66 -37.56 -2.98 -14.64
CA GLU A 66 -38.15 -2.80 -13.32
C GLU A 66 -39.11 -1.59 -13.28
N GLY A 67 -40.40 -1.88 -13.25
CA GLY A 67 -41.47 -0.94 -12.93
C GLY A 67 -42.22 -0.26 -14.07
N LYS A 68 -41.82 -0.35 -15.36
CA LYS A 68 -42.55 0.23 -16.50
C LYS A 68 -42.46 -0.65 -17.74
N GLN A 69 -43.60 -1.20 -18.14
CA GLN A 69 -43.73 -1.89 -19.42
C GLN A 69 -43.91 -0.85 -20.55
N GLN A 70 -42.84 -0.50 -21.25
CA GLN A 70 -42.90 0.35 -22.43
C GLN A 70 -43.57 -0.41 -23.58
N SER A 71 -44.50 0.22 -24.30
CA SER A 71 -45.14 -0.36 -25.47
C SER A 71 -45.41 0.69 -26.53
N TRP A 72 -45.33 0.28 -27.78
CA TRP A 72 -45.59 1.13 -28.94
C TRP A 72 -46.87 0.67 -29.61
N LEU A 73 -47.82 1.58 -29.79
CA LEU A 73 -49.13 1.30 -30.37
C LEU A 73 -49.34 2.07 -31.66
N ILE A 74 -49.63 1.34 -32.75
CA ILE A 74 -50.03 1.93 -34.01
C ILE A 74 -51.43 1.41 -34.39
N GLN A 75 -52.34 2.30 -34.74
CA GLN A 75 -53.74 2.00 -35.09
C GLN A 75 -54.08 2.53 -36.50
N GLY A 76 -55.26 2.23 -36.97
CA GLY A 76 -55.70 2.69 -38.28
C GLY A 76 -55.16 1.91 -39.46
N LEU A 77 -54.62 0.72 -39.21
CA LEU A 77 -54.04 -0.14 -40.23
C LEU A 77 -55.07 -1.10 -40.85
N PRO A 78 -54.88 -1.55 -42.12
CA PRO A 78 -55.74 -2.58 -42.72
C PRO A 78 -55.58 -3.91 -41.97
N TRP A 79 -56.73 -4.48 -41.46
CA TRP A 79 -56.74 -5.65 -40.55
C TRP A 79 -55.99 -6.87 -41.09
N GLU A 80 -56.24 -7.27 -42.32
CA GLU A 80 -55.61 -8.44 -42.91
C GLU A 80 -54.08 -8.26 -43.06
N ARG A 81 -53.65 -7.04 -43.35
CA ARG A 81 -52.22 -6.71 -43.44
C ARG A 81 -51.57 -6.65 -42.06
N CYS A 82 -52.32 -6.26 -41.01
CA CYS A 82 -51.82 -6.33 -39.62
C CYS A 82 -51.46 -7.78 -39.21
N ARG A 83 -52.38 -8.71 -39.52
CA ARG A 83 -52.15 -10.16 -39.23
C ARG A 83 -50.89 -10.70 -39.92
N TYR A 84 -50.76 -10.36 -41.20
CA TYR A 84 -49.59 -10.77 -41.99
C TYR A 84 -48.29 -10.15 -41.47
N PHE A 85 -48.33 -8.82 -41.20
CA PHE A 85 -47.16 -8.09 -40.69
C PHE A 85 -46.76 -8.64 -39.30
N ALA A 86 -47.67 -8.84 -38.40
CA ALA A 86 -47.39 -9.40 -37.08
C ALA A 86 -46.68 -10.78 -37.17
N ARG A 87 -47.14 -11.68 -38.05
CA ARG A 87 -46.50 -12.96 -38.31
C ARG A 87 -45.09 -12.80 -38.85
N LEU A 88 -44.89 -11.90 -39.79
CA LEU A 88 -43.58 -11.63 -40.38
C LEU A 88 -42.64 -11.01 -39.38
N ALA A 89 -43.09 -10.04 -38.57
CA ALA A 89 -42.27 -9.41 -37.53
C ALA A 89 -41.84 -10.43 -36.48
N VAL A 90 -42.77 -11.27 -35.98
CA VAL A 90 -42.41 -12.35 -35.02
C VAL A 90 -41.42 -13.36 -35.63
N ALA A 91 -41.65 -13.76 -36.90
CA ALA A 91 -40.75 -14.69 -37.58
C ALA A 91 -39.34 -14.08 -37.78
N SER A 92 -39.26 -12.77 -38.11
CA SER A 92 -37.96 -12.07 -38.21
C SER A 92 -37.26 -11.96 -36.87
N TYR A 93 -37.99 -11.63 -35.82
CA TYR A 93 -37.48 -11.62 -34.45
C TYR A 93 -36.95 -13.01 -34.04
N GLN A 94 -37.73 -14.06 -34.29
CA GLN A 94 -37.31 -15.44 -33.96
C GLN A 94 -36.02 -15.87 -34.71
N LYS A 95 -35.93 -15.49 -36.00
CA LYS A 95 -34.74 -15.75 -36.79
C LYS A 95 -33.52 -15.00 -36.25
N TRP A 96 -33.70 -13.72 -35.93
CA TRP A 96 -32.66 -12.90 -35.32
C TRP A 96 -32.24 -13.46 -33.95
N HIS A 97 -33.20 -13.74 -33.06
CA HIS A 97 -32.97 -14.33 -31.75
C HIS A 97 -32.23 -15.67 -31.86
N HIS A 98 -32.66 -16.54 -32.75
CA HIS A 98 -31.94 -17.80 -32.98
C HIS A 98 -30.49 -17.58 -33.45
N HIS A 99 -30.29 -16.61 -34.35
CA HIS A 99 -28.92 -16.28 -34.78
C HIS A 99 -28.07 -15.78 -33.59
N GLN A 100 -28.57 -14.92 -32.76
CA GLN A 100 -27.89 -14.44 -31.56
C GLN A 100 -27.56 -15.60 -30.59
N CYS A 101 -28.51 -16.48 -30.35
CA CYS A 101 -28.27 -17.67 -29.52
C CYS A 101 -27.17 -18.60 -30.10
N VAL A 102 -27.14 -18.76 -31.43
CA VAL A 102 -26.08 -19.54 -32.12
C VAL A 102 -24.71 -18.89 -31.96
N GLN A 103 -24.62 -17.55 -32.04
CA GLN A 103 -23.36 -16.84 -31.79
C GLN A 103 -22.90 -17.02 -30.35
N LEU A 104 -23.79 -16.77 -29.38
CA LEU A 104 -23.48 -16.91 -27.94
C LEU A 104 -23.05 -18.33 -27.57
N ASN A 105 -23.68 -19.36 -28.17
CA ASN A 105 -23.32 -20.75 -27.95
C ASN A 105 -21.90 -21.15 -28.43
N LYS A 106 -21.22 -20.32 -29.22
CA LYS A 106 -19.83 -20.55 -29.60
C LYS A 106 -18.89 -20.28 -28.45
N PHE A 107 -19.21 -19.34 -27.59
CA PHE A 107 -18.34 -18.85 -26.51
C PHE A 107 -18.74 -19.39 -25.14
N LEU A 108 -20.04 -19.53 -24.88
CA LEU A 108 -20.57 -19.98 -23.57
C LEU A 108 -19.90 -21.26 -23.01
N PRO A 109 -19.68 -22.33 -23.81
CA PRO A 109 -19.05 -23.53 -23.26
C PRO A 109 -17.63 -23.30 -22.72
N GLU A 110 -16.90 -22.37 -23.34
CA GLU A 110 -15.57 -22.01 -22.89
C GLU A 110 -15.65 -21.18 -21.59
N TRP A 111 -16.54 -20.19 -21.52
CA TRP A 111 -16.75 -19.41 -20.30
C TRP A 111 -17.19 -20.27 -19.11
N GLU A 112 -18.13 -21.20 -19.32
CA GLU A 112 -18.57 -22.14 -18.30
C GLU A 112 -17.42 -23.07 -17.84
N MET A 113 -16.58 -23.51 -18.79
CA MET A 113 -15.43 -24.35 -18.47
C MET A 113 -14.40 -23.59 -17.63
N GLU A 114 -14.13 -22.31 -17.93
CA GLU A 114 -13.21 -21.47 -17.17
C GLU A 114 -13.76 -21.23 -15.76
N VAL A 115 -15.04 -20.85 -15.61
CA VAL A 115 -15.69 -20.67 -14.29
C VAL A 115 -15.62 -21.95 -13.46
N ARG A 116 -15.91 -23.10 -14.05
CA ARG A 116 -15.77 -24.41 -13.36
C ARG A 116 -14.31 -24.72 -13.04
N GLY A 117 -13.38 -24.25 -13.88
CA GLY A 117 -11.95 -24.29 -13.63
C GLY A 117 -11.58 -23.52 -12.38
N PHE A 118 -12.05 -22.29 -12.25
CA PHE A 118 -11.83 -21.43 -11.06
C PHE A 118 -12.34 -22.09 -9.79
N GLU A 119 -13.52 -22.67 -9.81
CA GLU A 119 -14.11 -23.35 -8.64
C GLU A 119 -13.30 -24.59 -8.20
N ARG A 120 -12.71 -25.31 -9.15
CA ARG A 120 -12.04 -26.60 -8.90
C ARG A 120 -10.54 -26.52 -8.75
N GLN A 121 -9.93 -25.40 -9.10
CA GLN A 121 -8.47 -25.22 -9.07
C GLN A 121 -7.93 -25.50 -7.65
N PRO A 122 -6.94 -26.40 -7.47
CA PRO A 122 -6.36 -26.74 -6.17
C PRO A 122 -5.28 -25.73 -5.74
N ALA A 123 -5.48 -24.43 -6.01
CA ALA A 123 -4.57 -23.37 -5.69
C ALA A 123 -5.34 -22.10 -5.32
N PHE A 124 -4.69 -21.14 -4.71
CA PHE A 124 -5.26 -19.80 -4.51
C PHE A 124 -5.60 -19.19 -5.87
N LEU A 125 -6.79 -18.66 -6.02
CA LEU A 125 -7.24 -17.99 -7.23
C LEU A 125 -6.88 -16.50 -7.12
N ASN A 126 -5.98 -16.03 -7.95
CA ASN A 126 -5.52 -14.65 -7.97
C ASN A 126 -6.35 -13.78 -8.94
N HIS A 127 -6.39 -12.49 -8.67
CA HIS A 127 -7.18 -11.53 -9.44
C HIS A 127 -6.73 -11.44 -10.91
N SER A 128 -5.43 -11.54 -11.20
CA SER A 128 -4.94 -11.48 -12.59
C SER A 128 -5.52 -12.58 -13.47
N THR A 129 -5.75 -13.78 -12.93
CA THR A 129 -6.35 -14.89 -13.66
C THR A 129 -7.79 -14.60 -14.05
N VAL A 130 -8.59 -14.12 -13.09
CA VAL A 130 -10.01 -13.80 -13.33
C VAL A 130 -10.16 -12.60 -14.24
N ASN A 131 -9.34 -11.56 -14.05
CA ASN A 131 -9.34 -10.36 -14.89
C ASN A 131 -8.96 -10.67 -16.35
N ALA A 132 -7.99 -11.54 -16.58
CA ALA A 132 -7.65 -11.98 -17.94
C ALA A 132 -8.83 -12.68 -18.63
N TRP A 133 -9.60 -13.48 -17.88
CA TRP A 133 -10.82 -14.08 -18.37
C TRP A 133 -11.92 -13.05 -18.64
N LEU A 134 -12.15 -12.10 -17.73
CA LEU A 134 -13.11 -11.00 -17.93
C LEU A 134 -12.76 -10.15 -19.16
N GLU A 135 -11.50 -9.81 -19.35
CA GLU A 135 -11.05 -9.09 -20.54
C GLU A 135 -11.26 -9.89 -21.84
N LYS A 136 -11.04 -11.22 -21.78
CA LYS A 136 -11.32 -12.10 -22.91
C LYS A 136 -12.81 -12.12 -23.24
N MET A 137 -13.64 -12.31 -22.22
CA MET A 137 -15.09 -12.33 -22.37
C MET A 137 -15.62 -11.01 -22.93
N ASN A 138 -15.09 -9.86 -22.48
CA ASN A 138 -15.45 -8.55 -23.03
C ASN A 138 -15.08 -8.45 -24.54
N ARG A 139 -13.93 -8.99 -24.94
CA ARG A 139 -13.57 -9.05 -26.39
C ARG A 139 -14.52 -9.96 -27.16
N ASP A 140 -14.96 -11.06 -26.58
CA ASP A 140 -15.93 -11.97 -27.18
C ASP A 140 -17.29 -11.29 -27.38
N PHE A 141 -17.76 -10.52 -26.38
CA PHE A 141 -18.98 -9.69 -26.51
C PHE A 141 -18.86 -8.66 -27.62
N LEU A 142 -17.73 -7.95 -27.72
CA LEU A 142 -17.49 -7.01 -28.82
C LEU A 142 -17.50 -7.70 -30.19
N THR A 143 -16.94 -8.91 -30.27
CA THR A 143 -16.92 -9.69 -31.52
C THR A 143 -18.31 -10.14 -31.95
N MET A 144 -19.19 -10.40 -30.99
CA MET A 144 -20.59 -10.78 -31.24
C MET A 144 -21.52 -9.57 -31.46
N GLU A 145 -21.02 -8.35 -31.24
CA GLU A 145 -21.85 -7.13 -31.21
C GLU A 145 -23.05 -7.28 -30.24
N MET A 146 -22.79 -7.88 -29.06
CA MET A 146 -23.80 -8.22 -28.05
C MET A 146 -23.38 -7.63 -26.70
N THR A 147 -24.36 -7.24 -25.88
CA THR A 147 -24.14 -6.81 -24.49
C THR A 147 -24.35 -7.98 -23.52
N LEU A 148 -23.90 -7.82 -22.26
CA LEU A 148 -24.18 -8.77 -21.19
C LEU A 148 -25.68 -8.93 -20.95
N GLU A 149 -26.43 -7.84 -20.96
CA GLU A 149 -27.88 -7.82 -20.81
C GLU A 149 -28.56 -8.63 -21.93
N ASP A 150 -28.09 -8.47 -23.17
CA ASP A 150 -28.58 -9.26 -24.30
C ASP A 150 -28.33 -10.77 -24.09
N ALA A 151 -27.16 -11.16 -23.59
CA ALA A 151 -26.83 -12.55 -23.32
C ALA A 151 -27.70 -13.14 -22.21
N LEU A 152 -27.93 -12.37 -21.12
CA LEU A 152 -28.84 -12.74 -20.03
C LEU A 152 -30.27 -12.95 -20.50
N LEU A 153 -30.76 -12.07 -21.40
CA LEU A 153 -32.09 -12.22 -21.99
C LEU A 153 -32.23 -13.44 -22.91
N ARG A 154 -31.13 -13.86 -23.56
CA ARG A 154 -31.15 -14.99 -24.52
C ARG A 154 -30.99 -16.35 -23.85
N MET A 155 -30.11 -16.45 -22.86
CA MET A 155 -29.77 -17.71 -22.19
C MET A 155 -29.65 -17.52 -20.66
N PRO A 156 -30.73 -17.12 -19.97
CA PRO A 156 -30.69 -16.78 -18.54
C PRO A 156 -30.15 -17.93 -17.68
N ASP A 157 -30.58 -19.15 -17.93
CA ASP A 157 -30.20 -20.33 -17.13
C ASP A 157 -28.68 -20.60 -17.19
N ARG A 158 -28.05 -20.41 -18.35
CA ARG A 158 -26.63 -20.64 -18.55
C ARG A 158 -25.79 -19.47 -18.04
N MET A 159 -26.26 -18.25 -18.26
CA MET A 159 -25.58 -17.05 -17.77
C MET A 159 -25.64 -16.91 -16.25
N SER A 160 -26.63 -17.53 -15.57
CA SER A 160 -26.76 -17.48 -14.11
C SER A 160 -25.55 -18.07 -13.36
N GLU A 161 -24.83 -19.05 -13.93
CA GLU A 161 -23.58 -19.60 -13.35
C GLU A 161 -22.39 -18.64 -13.53
N ILE A 162 -22.44 -17.79 -14.56
CA ILE A 162 -21.33 -16.89 -14.96
C ILE A 162 -21.48 -15.52 -14.30
N LEU A 163 -22.72 -15.04 -14.19
CA LEU A 163 -23.05 -13.69 -13.73
C LEU A 163 -22.39 -13.27 -12.40
N PRO A 164 -22.37 -14.11 -11.35
CA PRO A 164 -21.70 -13.72 -10.09
C PRO A 164 -20.21 -13.43 -10.25
N TRP A 165 -19.54 -14.07 -11.21
CA TRP A 165 -18.12 -13.83 -11.52
C TRP A 165 -17.87 -12.52 -12.27
N ILE A 166 -18.93 -11.89 -12.79
CA ILE A 166 -18.88 -10.60 -13.48
C ILE A 166 -19.27 -9.47 -12.52
N ASP A 167 -20.40 -9.61 -11.84
CA ASP A 167 -21.01 -8.55 -11.04
C ASP A 167 -20.38 -8.47 -9.62
N ASP A 168 -20.03 -9.62 -9.02
CA ASP A 168 -19.57 -9.74 -7.64
C ASP A 168 -18.20 -10.45 -7.56
N THR A 169 -17.33 -10.18 -8.52
CA THR A 169 -16.04 -10.88 -8.72
C THR A 169 -15.25 -11.04 -7.42
N ASP A 170 -15.05 -9.95 -6.66
CA ASP A 170 -14.24 -9.96 -5.45
C ASP A 170 -14.87 -10.82 -4.34
N GLU A 171 -16.18 -10.78 -4.16
CA GLU A 171 -16.90 -11.57 -3.15
C GLU A 171 -16.88 -13.06 -3.49
N VAL A 172 -17.10 -13.40 -4.76
CA VAL A 172 -17.07 -14.80 -5.24
C VAL A 172 -15.68 -15.38 -5.11
N MET A 173 -14.64 -14.63 -5.50
CA MET A 173 -13.24 -15.02 -5.33
C MET A 173 -12.87 -15.21 -3.86
N ALA A 174 -13.24 -14.26 -3.00
CA ALA A 174 -12.97 -14.33 -1.57
C ALA A 174 -13.61 -15.58 -0.95
N THR A 175 -14.89 -15.83 -1.24
CA THR A 175 -15.64 -17.01 -0.76
C THR A 175 -15.00 -18.31 -1.25
N ARG A 176 -14.61 -18.38 -2.50
CA ARG A 176 -13.95 -19.54 -3.11
C ARG A 176 -12.58 -19.76 -2.47
N ASN A 177 -11.75 -18.71 -2.33
CA ASN A 177 -10.43 -18.80 -1.72
C ASN A 177 -10.51 -19.19 -0.24
N GLN A 178 -11.52 -18.72 0.48
CA GLN A 178 -11.76 -19.12 1.86
C GLN A 178 -12.07 -20.63 1.98
N ARG A 179 -12.91 -21.18 1.11
CA ARG A 179 -13.19 -22.62 1.07
C ARG A 179 -11.92 -23.45 0.78
N TRP A 180 -11.12 -23.01 -0.18
CA TRP A 180 -9.82 -23.62 -0.48
C TRP A 180 -8.87 -23.55 0.72
N MET A 181 -8.77 -22.38 1.36
CA MET A 181 -7.89 -22.14 2.50
C MET A 181 -8.17 -23.07 3.68
N VAL A 182 -9.44 -23.38 3.96
CA VAL A 182 -9.81 -24.35 5.01
C VAL A 182 -9.18 -25.72 4.75
N THR A 183 -9.18 -26.18 3.52
CA THR A 183 -8.57 -27.46 3.12
C THR A 183 -7.04 -27.40 3.24
N GLU A 184 -6.43 -26.31 2.80
CA GLU A 184 -4.97 -26.13 2.86
C GLU A 184 -4.45 -26.00 4.27
N LEU A 185 -5.17 -25.36 5.18
CA LEU A 185 -4.82 -25.29 6.59
C LEU A 185 -4.67 -26.69 7.23
N GLU A 186 -5.51 -27.63 6.88
CA GLU A 186 -5.38 -29.00 7.36
C GLU A 186 -4.26 -29.76 6.65
N ASN A 187 -4.08 -29.59 5.33
CA ASN A 187 -3.00 -30.21 4.57
C ASN A 187 -1.62 -29.83 5.10
N TRP A 188 -1.42 -28.57 5.52
CA TRP A 188 -0.14 -28.01 5.96
C TRP A 188 -0.01 -27.90 7.48
N LYS A 189 -0.88 -28.49 8.25
CA LYS A 189 -0.89 -28.45 9.72
C LYS A 189 0.44 -28.86 10.37
N VAL A 190 1.14 -29.85 9.80
CA VAL A 190 2.44 -30.31 10.27
C VAL A 190 3.48 -29.20 10.10
N LEU A 191 3.56 -28.57 8.94
CA LEU A 191 4.46 -27.45 8.70
C LEU A 191 4.18 -26.30 9.71
N PHE A 192 2.94 -25.89 9.86
CA PHE A 192 2.55 -24.77 10.73
C PHE A 192 2.80 -25.04 12.21
N SER A 193 2.82 -26.32 12.62
CA SER A 193 3.13 -26.69 14.00
C SER A 193 4.62 -26.81 14.30
N GLN A 194 5.48 -26.97 13.30
CA GLN A 194 6.90 -27.32 13.49
C GLN A 194 7.90 -26.25 13.00
N ILE A 195 7.46 -25.36 12.10
CA ILE A 195 8.39 -24.38 11.48
C ILE A 195 9.00 -23.41 12.48
N GLU A 196 8.29 -23.09 13.55
CA GLU A 196 8.75 -22.22 14.62
C GLU A 196 8.84 -22.96 15.97
N SER A 197 9.38 -22.30 16.99
CA SER A 197 9.44 -22.85 18.35
C SER A 197 8.07 -23.01 19.00
N SER A 198 7.07 -22.31 18.51
CA SER A 198 5.66 -22.43 18.87
C SER A 198 4.81 -22.53 17.62
N PRO A 199 3.71 -23.30 17.61
CA PRO A 199 2.82 -23.39 16.47
C PRO A 199 2.33 -21.99 16.01
N LEU A 200 2.21 -21.82 14.71
CA LEU A 200 1.61 -20.62 14.16
C LEU A 200 0.12 -20.57 14.54
N ASN A 201 -0.38 -19.41 14.91
CA ASN A 201 -1.82 -19.21 15.12
C ASN A 201 -2.58 -19.15 13.77
N LEU A 202 -3.91 -19.11 13.83
CA LEU A 202 -4.74 -19.18 12.64
C LEU A 202 -4.47 -18.01 11.68
N SER A 203 -4.38 -16.77 12.18
CA SER A 203 -4.13 -15.60 11.31
C SER A 203 -2.74 -15.65 10.65
N GLN A 204 -1.73 -16.17 11.34
CA GLN A 204 -0.41 -16.41 10.76
C GLN A 204 -0.43 -17.50 9.68
N GLN A 205 -1.13 -18.61 9.94
CA GLN A 205 -1.29 -19.71 8.96
C GLN A 205 -2.01 -19.22 7.70
N GLN A 206 -3.09 -18.46 7.86
CA GLN A 206 -3.81 -17.85 6.74
C GLN A 206 -2.92 -16.90 5.94
N ALA A 207 -2.14 -16.05 6.62
CA ALA A 207 -1.17 -15.17 5.96
C ALA A 207 -0.15 -15.95 5.11
N VAL A 208 0.34 -17.09 5.60
CA VAL A 208 1.26 -17.96 4.85
C VAL A 208 0.64 -18.50 3.56
N LEU A 209 -0.64 -18.76 3.53
CA LEU A 209 -1.36 -19.33 2.38
C LEU A 209 -1.78 -18.31 1.32
N LEU A 210 -1.75 -17.02 1.64
CA LEU A 210 -2.10 -15.95 0.68
C LEU A 210 -1.23 -16.03 -0.57
N ASN A 211 -1.84 -15.99 -1.75
CA ASN A 211 -1.11 -16.06 -3.01
C ASN A 211 -1.79 -15.25 -4.12
N ASP A 212 -2.34 -14.10 -3.76
CA ASP A 212 -2.82 -13.13 -4.73
C ASP A 212 -1.65 -12.43 -5.44
N ASP A 213 -1.92 -11.65 -6.45
CA ASP A 213 -0.90 -10.89 -7.18
C ASP A 213 -0.13 -9.95 -6.25
N ASN A 214 -0.84 -9.25 -5.37
CA ASN A 214 -0.25 -8.34 -4.39
C ASN A 214 -0.84 -8.61 -3.01
N ASN A 215 0.00 -8.92 -2.04
CA ASN A 215 -0.42 -9.26 -0.69
C ASN A 215 0.24 -8.33 0.32
N LEU A 216 -0.55 -7.75 1.22
CA LEU A 216 -0.06 -6.99 2.36
C LEU A 216 -0.52 -7.67 3.65
N VAL A 217 0.43 -8.08 4.48
CA VAL A 217 0.18 -8.57 5.83
C VAL A 217 0.44 -7.45 6.83
N LEU A 218 -0.63 -6.91 7.38
CA LEU A 218 -0.57 -5.90 8.43
C LEU A 218 -0.41 -6.58 9.79
N ALA A 219 0.66 -6.26 10.46
CA ALA A 219 1.11 -7.01 11.62
C ALA A 219 1.60 -6.07 12.71
N GLY A 220 0.98 -6.09 13.88
CA GLY A 220 1.42 -5.28 15.02
C GLY A 220 2.79 -5.70 15.57
N ALA A 221 3.30 -4.93 16.54
CA ALA A 221 4.56 -5.23 17.21
C ALA A 221 4.49 -6.60 17.93
N GLY A 222 5.41 -7.51 17.58
CA GLY A 222 5.48 -8.84 18.20
C GLY A 222 4.44 -9.85 17.71
N SER A 223 3.77 -9.62 16.58
CA SER A 223 2.80 -10.55 15.99
C SER A 223 3.42 -11.67 15.15
N GLY A 224 4.75 -11.72 15.03
CA GLY A 224 5.44 -12.80 14.31
C GLY A 224 5.61 -12.55 12.81
N LYS A 225 5.80 -11.30 12.38
CA LYS A 225 6.09 -10.91 10.98
C LYS A 225 7.14 -11.81 10.32
N THR A 226 8.31 -11.92 10.93
CA THR A 226 9.43 -12.72 10.40
C THR A 226 9.11 -14.21 10.40
N SER A 227 8.29 -14.69 11.34
CA SER A 227 7.84 -16.10 11.37
C SER A 227 6.93 -16.42 10.19
N VAL A 228 6.02 -15.50 9.83
CA VAL A 228 5.16 -15.63 8.64
C VAL A 228 6.00 -15.66 7.37
N LEU A 229 6.98 -14.75 7.23
CA LEU A 229 7.88 -14.73 6.06
C LEU A 229 8.66 -16.05 5.92
N THR A 230 9.25 -16.55 7.02
CA THR A 230 9.98 -17.83 7.01
C THR A 230 9.08 -19.01 6.66
N ALA A 231 7.89 -19.09 7.28
CA ALA A 231 6.91 -20.12 7.00
C ALA A 231 6.38 -20.06 5.56
N ARG A 232 6.23 -18.84 5.02
CA ARG A 232 5.82 -18.63 3.62
C ARG A 232 6.86 -19.21 2.65
N VAL A 233 8.16 -18.95 2.87
CA VAL A 233 9.22 -19.55 2.04
C VAL A 233 9.17 -21.09 2.13
N ALA A 234 9.04 -21.64 3.35
CA ALA A 234 8.93 -23.08 3.54
C ALA A 234 7.72 -23.68 2.80
N TYR A 235 6.56 -23.02 2.89
CA TYR A 235 5.35 -23.41 2.17
C TYR A 235 5.55 -23.41 0.66
N LEU A 236 6.07 -22.32 0.09
CA LEU A 236 6.30 -22.19 -1.35
C LEU A 236 7.23 -23.27 -1.90
N LEU A 237 8.29 -23.62 -1.17
CA LEU A 237 9.24 -24.65 -1.57
C LEU A 237 8.65 -26.06 -1.45
N GLN A 238 7.98 -26.37 -0.33
CA GLN A 238 7.43 -27.70 -0.06
C GLN A 238 6.18 -28.02 -0.88
N SER A 239 5.38 -26.99 -1.21
CA SER A 239 4.22 -27.12 -2.11
C SER A 239 4.59 -27.12 -3.59
N HIS A 240 5.88 -26.94 -3.92
CA HIS A 240 6.38 -26.83 -5.29
C HIS A 240 5.78 -25.67 -6.10
N LEU A 241 5.24 -24.65 -5.43
CA LEU A 241 4.79 -23.41 -6.07
C LEU A 241 5.96 -22.58 -6.58
N ALA A 242 7.13 -22.67 -5.92
CA ALA A 242 8.35 -22.00 -6.31
C ALA A 242 9.58 -22.88 -6.11
N GLN A 243 10.62 -22.62 -6.91
CA GLN A 243 11.98 -23.04 -6.62
C GLN A 243 12.68 -21.94 -5.79
N ALA A 244 13.79 -22.25 -5.15
CA ALA A 244 14.49 -21.29 -4.31
C ALA A 244 14.98 -20.04 -5.09
N GLU A 245 15.39 -20.24 -6.34
CA GLU A 245 15.81 -19.15 -7.24
C GLU A 245 14.65 -18.22 -7.66
N ASP A 246 13.42 -18.69 -7.58
CA ASP A 246 12.22 -17.91 -7.89
C ASP A 246 11.87 -16.89 -6.78
N ILE A 247 12.56 -16.94 -5.61
CA ILE A 247 12.20 -16.17 -4.42
C ILE A 247 13.25 -15.07 -4.16
N LEU A 248 12.77 -13.83 -4.06
CA LEU A 248 13.52 -12.67 -3.59
C LEU A 248 12.94 -12.18 -2.26
N MET A 249 13.78 -12.08 -1.24
CA MET A 249 13.42 -11.43 0.03
C MET A 249 14.21 -10.13 0.18
N LEU A 250 13.50 -9.06 0.53
CA LEU A 250 14.06 -7.73 0.69
C LEU A 250 13.94 -7.26 2.14
N ALA A 251 15.07 -6.87 2.71
CA ALA A 251 15.17 -6.26 4.03
C ALA A 251 15.69 -4.81 3.93
N PHE A 252 15.44 -4.00 4.97
CA PHE A 252 15.89 -2.61 4.97
C PHE A 252 17.35 -2.45 5.37
N GLY A 253 17.83 -3.26 6.31
CA GLY A 253 19.18 -3.20 6.84
C GLY A 253 19.99 -4.47 6.54
N ARG A 254 21.33 -4.35 6.60
CA ARG A 254 22.22 -5.50 6.42
C ARG A 254 22.05 -6.55 7.51
N ASP A 255 21.93 -6.10 8.76
CA ASP A 255 21.75 -7.01 9.91
C ASP A 255 20.43 -7.78 9.79
N ALA A 256 19.34 -7.10 9.36
CA ALA A 256 18.05 -7.74 9.14
C ALA A 256 18.11 -8.76 7.98
N ALA A 257 18.82 -8.46 6.89
CA ALA A 257 19.00 -9.39 5.78
C ALA A 257 19.80 -10.62 6.21
N GLU A 258 20.86 -10.42 7.01
CA GLU A 258 21.68 -11.52 7.52
C GLU A 258 20.92 -12.38 8.53
N GLU A 259 20.20 -11.78 9.47
CA GLU A 259 19.31 -12.49 10.40
C GLU A 259 18.27 -13.33 9.66
N MET A 260 17.65 -12.74 8.63
CA MET A 260 16.65 -13.43 7.79
C MET A 260 17.27 -14.63 7.07
N LYS A 261 18.48 -14.47 6.51
CA LYS A 261 19.20 -15.55 5.83
C LYS A 261 19.54 -16.69 6.80
N GLN A 262 20.13 -16.39 7.96
CA GLN A 262 20.44 -17.36 8.99
C GLN A 262 19.19 -18.09 9.49
N ARG A 263 18.07 -17.39 9.61
CA ARG A 263 16.81 -17.99 10.04
C ARG A 263 16.28 -18.98 8.99
N LEU A 264 16.36 -18.66 7.70
CA LEU A 264 15.99 -19.58 6.62
C LEU A 264 16.89 -20.83 6.64
N GLU A 265 18.20 -20.65 6.74
CA GLU A 265 19.16 -21.76 6.82
C GLU A 265 18.86 -22.69 8.02
N ASN A 266 18.59 -22.12 9.20
CA ASN A 266 18.28 -22.86 10.40
C ASN A 266 16.93 -23.61 10.35
N LYS A 267 15.92 -23.05 9.66
CA LYS A 267 14.55 -23.57 9.65
C LYS A 267 14.23 -24.45 8.46
N ILE A 268 14.84 -24.18 7.31
CA ILE A 268 14.52 -24.84 6.03
C ILE A 268 15.73 -25.65 5.53
N GLY A 269 16.93 -25.33 5.99
CA GLY A 269 18.18 -26.01 5.63
C GLY A 269 18.61 -25.73 4.17
N LEU A 270 19.27 -26.70 3.55
CA LEU A 270 19.86 -26.59 2.20
C LEU A 270 18.86 -26.16 1.11
N SER A 271 17.58 -26.45 1.28
CA SER A 271 16.55 -26.04 0.33
C SER A 271 16.41 -24.51 0.20
N ALA A 272 16.92 -23.74 1.16
CA ALA A 272 16.85 -22.28 1.14
C ALA A 272 18.15 -21.59 0.64
N GLU A 273 19.23 -22.33 0.35
CA GLU A 273 20.53 -21.75 -0.02
C GLU A 273 20.47 -20.83 -1.25
N GLN A 274 19.59 -21.14 -2.19
CA GLN A 274 19.44 -20.38 -3.44
C GLN A 274 18.37 -19.27 -3.36
N VAL A 275 17.68 -19.12 -2.22
CA VAL A 275 16.78 -18.00 -1.99
C VAL A 275 17.60 -16.71 -1.95
N THR A 276 17.22 -15.75 -2.79
CA THR A 276 17.91 -14.45 -2.82
C THR A 276 17.44 -13.58 -1.66
N VAL A 277 18.29 -13.35 -0.67
CA VAL A 277 18.03 -12.42 0.44
C VAL A 277 18.95 -11.21 0.30
N ASN A 278 18.41 -10.03 0.09
CA ASN A 278 19.18 -8.81 -0.14
C ASN A 278 18.56 -7.60 0.57
N THR A 279 19.37 -6.59 0.81
CA THR A 279 18.83 -5.23 1.01
C THR A 279 18.49 -4.60 -0.34
N PHE A 280 17.68 -3.53 -0.35
CA PHE A 280 17.40 -2.77 -1.58
C PHE A 280 18.68 -2.28 -2.26
N HIS A 281 19.68 -1.87 -1.48
CA HIS A 281 20.96 -1.41 -2.00
C HIS A 281 21.80 -2.54 -2.63
N GLN A 282 21.85 -3.70 -1.99
CA GLN A 282 22.52 -4.89 -2.56
C GLN A 282 21.86 -5.33 -3.86
N LEU A 283 20.51 -5.31 -3.91
CA LEU A 283 19.76 -5.61 -5.11
C LEU A 283 20.05 -4.58 -6.23
N GLY A 284 20.02 -3.29 -5.91
CA GLY A 284 20.34 -2.23 -6.88
C GLY A 284 21.74 -2.40 -7.48
N LEU A 285 22.74 -2.66 -6.65
CA LEU A 285 24.11 -2.91 -7.10
C LEU A 285 24.21 -4.19 -7.95
N LYS A 286 23.53 -5.27 -7.56
CA LYS A 286 23.47 -6.52 -8.34
C LYS A 286 22.91 -6.29 -9.73
N ILE A 287 21.82 -5.53 -9.85
CA ILE A 287 21.19 -5.19 -11.13
C ILE A 287 22.16 -4.38 -12.00
N LEU A 288 22.81 -3.36 -11.45
CA LEU A 288 23.74 -2.52 -12.20
C LEU A 288 24.95 -3.31 -12.70
N ASN A 289 25.57 -4.13 -11.85
CA ASN A 289 26.73 -4.94 -12.22
C ASN A 289 26.44 -6.01 -13.27
N GLN A 290 25.16 -6.42 -13.44
CA GLN A 290 24.75 -7.34 -14.50
C GLN A 290 24.49 -6.63 -15.84
N VAL A 291 24.15 -5.34 -15.80
CA VAL A 291 23.74 -4.59 -17.02
C VAL A 291 24.83 -3.67 -17.53
N GLU A 292 25.57 -3.02 -16.63
CA GLU A 292 26.63 -2.08 -17.02
C GLU A 292 27.90 -2.85 -17.44
N LYS A 293 28.64 -2.31 -18.41
CA LYS A 293 29.87 -2.96 -18.92
C LYS A 293 31.03 -2.88 -17.91
N ASP A 294 31.09 -1.76 -17.19
CA ASP A 294 32.10 -1.50 -16.18
C ASP A 294 31.50 -1.65 -14.77
N PRO A 295 32.26 -2.16 -13.79
CA PRO A 295 31.80 -2.28 -12.41
C PRO A 295 31.38 -0.91 -11.86
N VAL A 296 30.17 -0.83 -11.33
CA VAL A 296 29.65 0.40 -10.74
C VAL A 296 30.26 0.61 -9.36
N THR A 297 30.92 1.75 -9.16
CA THR A 297 31.56 2.12 -7.90
C THR A 297 30.71 3.12 -7.15
N ILE A 298 30.44 2.82 -5.87
CA ILE A 298 29.79 3.78 -4.98
C ILE A 298 30.86 4.75 -4.48
N SER A 299 30.54 6.05 -4.50
CA SER A 299 31.45 7.09 -4.04
C SER A 299 31.86 6.86 -2.58
N PRO A 300 33.17 6.84 -2.25
CA PRO A 300 33.61 6.80 -0.87
C PRO A 300 33.04 7.93 -0.01
N ILE A 301 32.83 9.10 -0.61
CA ILE A 301 32.21 10.25 0.04
C ILE A 301 30.73 9.97 0.38
N ALA A 302 30.04 9.17 -0.42
CA ALA A 302 28.65 8.78 -0.15
C ALA A 302 28.54 7.67 0.93
N LEU A 303 29.64 6.94 1.19
CA LEU A 303 29.70 5.86 2.19
C LEU A 303 30.03 6.35 3.61
N ASP A 304 30.68 7.50 3.74
CA ASP A 304 31.15 8.06 5.02
C ASP A 304 30.55 9.45 5.25
N ASP A 305 29.74 9.56 6.29
CA ASP A 305 29.08 10.84 6.66
C ASP A 305 30.11 11.93 6.99
N ASN A 306 31.28 11.60 7.55
CA ASN A 306 32.31 12.58 7.85
C ASN A 306 32.94 13.14 6.57
N LEU A 307 33.20 12.26 5.58
CA LEU A 307 33.73 12.69 4.27
C LEU A 307 32.67 13.55 3.54
N LYS A 308 31.41 13.18 3.63
CA LYS A 308 30.33 13.95 3.02
C LYS A 308 30.15 15.31 3.68
N ASN A 309 30.22 15.37 5.00
CA ASN A 309 30.20 16.62 5.74
C ASN A 309 31.37 17.52 5.37
N ALA A 310 32.57 16.97 5.27
CA ALA A 310 33.76 17.71 4.82
C ALA A 310 33.59 18.27 3.39
N TRP A 311 33.06 17.45 2.48
CA TRP A 311 32.76 17.87 1.12
C TRP A 311 31.73 19.05 1.10
N CYS A 312 30.69 19.00 1.93
CA CYS A 312 29.72 20.09 2.06
C CYS A 312 30.35 21.37 2.58
N VAL A 313 31.28 21.26 3.56
CA VAL A 313 32.02 22.42 4.08
C VAL A 313 32.88 23.04 2.98
N ASP A 314 33.62 22.24 2.23
CA ASP A 314 34.47 22.72 1.13
C ASP A 314 33.66 23.34 0.00
N TRP A 315 32.51 22.75 -0.31
CA TRP A 315 31.59 23.33 -1.27
C TRP A 315 31.05 24.68 -0.81
N LEU A 316 30.59 24.81 0.46
CA LEU A 316 30.10 26.07 1.02
C LEU A 316 31.18 27.14 1.02
N LYS A 317 32.41 26.82 1.43
CA LYS A 317 33.56 27.77 1.38
C LYS A 317 33.71 28.36 0.00
N LYS A 318 33.77 27.52 -1.03
CA LYS A 318 33.91 27.96 -2.43
C LYS A 318 32.69 28.72 -2.94
N HIS A 319 31.50 28.25 -2.61
CA HIS A 319 30.24 28.83 -3.07
C HIS A 319 30.01 30.24 -2.52
N TRP A 320 30.31 30.46 -1.24
CA TRP A 320 30.14 31.77 -0.60
C TRP A 320 31.23 32.76 -0.96
N MET A 321 32.33 32.36 -1.59
CA MET A 321 33.26 33.29 -2.22
C MET A 321 32.65 34.02 -3.43
N THR A 322 31.61 33.48 -4.03
CA THR A 322 30.93 34.09 -5.17
C THR A 322 29.94 35.15 -4.69
N PRO A 323 30.10 36.45 -5.08
CA PRO A 323 29.28 37.52 -4.57
C PRO A 323 27.77 37.35 -4.81
N THR A 324 27.39 36.72 -5.93
CA THR A 324 25.98 36.47 -6.26
C THR A 324 25.37 35.38 -5.36
N ALA A 325 26.14 34.33 -5.04
CA ALA A 325 25.69 33.27 -4.13
C ALA A 325 25.59 33.84 -2.70
N PHE A 326 26.60 34.52 -2.24
CA PHE A 326 26.62 35.17 -0.93
C PHE A 326 25.40 36.08 -0.70
N LYS A 327 25.13 37.01 -1.62
CA LYS A 327 23.94 37.86 -1.56
C LYS A 327 22.61 37.11 -1.55
N ARG A 328 22.54 35.98 -2.26
CA ARG A 328 21.33 35.14 -2.28
C ARG A 328 21.09 34.50 -0.90
N TRP A 329 22.14 33.97 -0.28
CA TRP A 329 22.08 33.40 1.07
C TRP A 329 21.68 34.47 2.09
N GLN A 330 22.34 35.66 2.09
CA GLN A 330 21.98 36.75 2.98
C GLN A 330 20.51 37.18 2.82
N LYS A 331 20.05 37.35 1.58
CA LYS A 331 18.66 37.75 1.30
C LYS A 331 17.65 36.77 1.82
N HIS A 332 17.98 35.47 1.75
CA HIS A 332 17.12 34.40 2.29
C HIS A 332 17.10 34.46 3.82
N LEU A 333 18.28 34.44 4.45
CA LEU A 333 18.45 34.42 5.90
C LEU A 333 17.88 35.64 6.63
N GLN A 334 17.86 36.81 5.97
CA GLN A 334 17.19 38.03 6.51
C GLN A 334 15.68 37.80 6.73
N LYS A 335 15.05 36.94 5.95
CA LYS A 335 13.62 36.62 6.06
C LYS A 335 13.35 35.35 6.80
N TRP A 336 14.20 34.36 6.60
CA TRP A 336 13.99 32.97 7.05
C TRP A 336 15.30 32.35 7.56
N PRO A 337 15.53 32.33 8.87
CA PRO A 337 16.70 31.69 9.47
C PRO A 337 16.78 30.20 9.16
N ILE A 338 17.98 29.67 8.94
CA ILE A 338 18.23 28.26 8.68
C ILE A 338 19.21 27.73 9.72
N ALA A 339 18.90 26.61 10.36
CA ALA A 339 19.79 25.88 11.25
C ALA A 339 20.55 26.77 12.26
N TYR A 340 19.86 27.73 12.85
CA TYR A 340 20.37 28.74 13.78
C TYR A 340 21.26 29.82 13.14
N LEU A 341 21.24 29.95 11.83
CA LEU A 341 21.90 31.00 11.08
C LEU A 341 20.86 32.07 10.68
N ALA A 342 21.08 33.33 11.04
CA ALA A 342 20.23 34.45 10.71
C ALA A 342 20.91 35.39 9.72
N GLY A 343 20.19 36.38 9.19
CA GLY A 343 20.71 37.32 8.19
C GLY A 343 21.78 38.28 8.68
N ASP A 344 21.88 38.45 9.99
CA ASP A 344 22.87 39.31 10.64
C ASP A 344 24.18 38.58 10.97
N ASP A 345 24.20 37.26 10.83
CA ASP A 345 25.39 36.46 11.10
C ASP A 345 26.44 36.62 9.99
N GLU A 346 27.69 36.58 10.39
CA GLU A 346 28.82 36.53 9.46
C GLU A 346 28.93 35.14 8.85
N LEU A 347 28.44 34.93 7.62
CA LEU A 347 28.35 33.66 6.96
C LEU A 347 29.69 32.88 6.96
N GLY A 348 30.81 33.58 6.78
CA GLY A 348 32.12 32.96 6.73
C GLY A 348 32.52 32.22 8.03
N SER A 349 32.07 32.72 9.19
CA SER A 349 32.35 32.09 10.50
C SER A 349 31.49 30.84 10.75
N HIS A 350 30.39 30.63 10.00
CA HIS A 350 29.43 29.56 10.18
C HIS A 350 29.59 28.39 9.18
N VAL A 351 30.58 28.43 8.30
CA VAL A 351 30.80 27.40 7.27
C VAL A 351 30.93 25.98 7.86
N GLU A 352 31.51 25.86 9.04
CA GLU A 352 31.72 24.59 9.73
C GLU A 352 30.63 24.29 10.79
N ASN A 353 29.52 25.07 10.80
CA ASN A 353 28.43 24.86 11.74
C ASN A 353 27.79 23.49 11.51
N PRO A 354 27.87 22.53 12.49
CA PRO A 354 27.39 21.18 12.30
C PRO A 354 25.89 21.10 11.97
N LYS A 355 25.08 22.03 12.47
CA LYS A 355 23.63 22.08 12.23
C LYS A 355 23.31 22.54 10.80
N LEU A 356 24.09 23.49 10.27
CA LEU A 356 23.96 23.91 8.87
C LEU A 356 24.37 22.80 7.91
N ILE A 357 25.48 22.11 8.21
CA ILE A 357 25.96 20.97 7.39
C ILE A 357 24.96 19.83 7.42
N ALA A 358 24.42 19.48 8.58
CA ALA A 358 23.38 18.47 8.71
C ALA A 358 22.10 18.83 7.93
N TRP A 359 21.69 20.10 8.00
CA TRP A 359 20.57 20.60 7.21
C TRP A 359 20.85 20.48 5.70
N LEU A 360 22.00 20.94 5.23
CA LEU A 360 22.39 20.88 3.82
C LEU A 360 22.44 19.44 3.30
N ASN A 361 23.04 18.53 4.07
CA ASN A 361 23.09 17.11 3.75
C ASN A 361 21.70 16.49 3.64
N LYS A 362 20.77 16.86 4.53
CA LYS A 362 19.42 16.37 4.50
C LYS A 362 18.69 16.80 3.23
N GLN A 363 18.82 18.08 2.85
CA GLN A 363 18.24 18.58 1.61
C GLN A 363 18.86 17.92 0.37
N LEU A 364 20.19 17.74 0.37
CA LEU A 364 20.92 17.08 -0.71
C LEU A 364 20.47 15.63 -0.91
N ASN A 365 20.32 14.89 0.19
CA ASN A 365 19.83 13.51 0.16
C ASN A 365 18.41 13.43 -0.43
N GLN A 366 17.55 14.35 -0.04
CA GLN A 366 16.17 14.39 -0.55
C GLN A 366 16.13 14.70 -2.06
N LEU A 367 16.91 15.67 -2.52
CA LEU A 367 17.00 15.98 -3.95
C LEU A 367 17.56 14.81 -4.76
N SER A 368 18.57 14.12 -4.23
CA SER A 368 19.13 12.91 -4.84
C SER A 368 18.12 11.77 -4.86
N ALA A 369 17.35 11.60 -3.77
CA ALA A 369 16.30 10.60 -3.68
C ALA A 369 15.20 10.83 -4.73
N MET A 370 14.82 12.06 -4.98
CA MET A 370 13.78 12.36 -5.98
C MET A 370 14.27 12.21 -7.42
N GLY A 371 15.54 12.52 -7.69
CA GLY A 371 16.11 12.46 -9.04
C GLY A 371 15.42 13.35 -10.07
N CYS A 372 14.66 14.35 -9.58
CA CYS A 372 13.85 15.24 -10.41
C CYS A 372 14.63 16.47 -10.88
N THR A 373 14.16 17.10 -11.96
CA THR A 373 14.65 18.41 -12.39
C THR A 373 14.17 19.49 -11.43
N LYS A 374 14.87 20.63 -11.41
CA LYS A 374 14.47 21.79 -10.59
C LYS A 374 13.04 22.24 -10.85
N LYS A 375 12.61 22.19 -12.12
CA LYS A 375 11.26 22.61 -12.53
C LYS A 375 10.19 21.66 -11.97
N GLU A 376 10.43 20.35 -12.00
CA GLU A 376 9.51 19.36 -11.43
C GLU A 376 9.37 19.52 -9.91
N ILE A 377 10.49 19.79 -9.23
CA ILE A 377 10.46 20.07 -7.79
C ILE A 377 9.66 21.36 -7.50
N GLN A 378 9.87 22.41 -8.27
CA GLN A 378 9.10 23.66 -8.13
C GLN A 378 7.61 23.43 -8.36
N GLN A 379 7.22 22.59 -9.32
CA GLN A 379 5.82 22.23 -9.57
C GLN A 379 5.20 21.48 -8.39
N ARG A 380 5.94 20.59 -7.73
CA ARG A 380 5.46 19.90 -6.51
C ARG A 380 5.30 20.79 -5.31
N LEU A 381 6.07 21.85 -5.24
CA LEU A 381 6.01 22.80 -4.14
C LEU A 381 4.98 23.93 -4.34
N VAL A 382 4.42 24.08 -5.56
CA VAL A 382 3.61 25.28 -5.93
C VAL A 382 2.36 25.44 -5.07
N ASP A 383 1.74 24.36 -4.66
CA ASP A 383 0.51 24.36 -3.86
C ASP A 383 0.77 24.44 -2.35
N HIS A 384 2.05 24.44 -1.94
CA HIS A 384 2.40 24.53 -0.54
C HIS A 384 2.22 25.98 -0.02
N ASN A 385 1.58 26.13 1.14
CA ASN A 385 1.33 27.46 1.76
C ASN A 385 2.59 28.32 1.90
N ASP A 386 3.77 27.71 2.04
CA ASP A 386 5.06 28.37 2.25
C ASP A 386 5.96 28.33 0.99
N TYR A 387 5.33 28.22 -0.18
CA TYR A 387 6.03 28.11 -1.46
C TYR A 387 7.15 29.10 -1.66
N THR A 388 6.92 30.39 -1.30
CA THR A 388 7.91 31.45 -1.47
C THR A 388 9.21 31.17 -0.73
N ARG A 389 9.14 30.69 0.50
CA ARG A 389 10.30 30.31 1.30
C ARG A 389 10.98 29.05 0.75
N LEU A 390 10.19 28.00 0.50
CA LEU A 390 10.69 26.71 0.00
C LEU A 390 11.36 26.85 -1.38
N ASN A 391 10.79 27.67 -2.29
CA ASN A 391 11.42 27.95 -3.57
C ASN A 391 12.72 28.75 -3.43
N SER A 392 12.78 29.65 -2.44
CA SER A 392 14.01 30.36 -2.11
C SER A 392 15.08 29.42 -1.51
N GLU A 393 14.70 28.49 -0.63
CA GLU A 393 15.59 27.42 -0.14
C GLU A 393 16.11 26.55 -1.28
N LEU A 394 15.22 26.11 -2.18
CA LEU A 394 15.60 25.34 -3.37
C LEU A 394 16.67 26.07 -4.19
N ALA A 395 16.57 27.41 -4.29
CA ALA A 395 17.58 28.20 -5.00
C ALA A 395 18.95 28.21 -4.29
N LEU A 396 18.99 27.97 -2.97
CA LEU A 396 20.24 27.85 -2.20
C LEU A 396 20.84 26.44 -2.33
N VAL A 397 20.02 25.40 -2.24
CA VAL A 397 20.47 24.00 -2.21
C VAL A 397 20.74 23.44 -3.60
N TRP A 398 20.01 23.88 -4.62
CA TRP A 398 20.11 23.35 -5.98
C TRP A 398 21.54 23.41 -6.56
N PRO A 399 22.33 24.49 -6.38
CA PRO A 399 23.73 24.52 -6.84
C PRO A 399 24.60 23.47 -6.15
N CYS A 400 24.33 23.15 -4.86
CA CYS A 400 25.02 22.08 -4.15
C CYS A 400 24.72 20.70 -4.77
N TYR A 401 23.44 20.46 -5.05
CA TYR A 401 23.01 19.21 -5.69
C TYR A 401 23.63 19.04 -7.09
N GLN A 402 23.70 20.11 -7.89
CA GLN A 402 24.37 20.06 -9.19
C GLN A 402 25.86 19.74 -9.03
N ALA A 403 26.55 20.41 -8.12
CA ALA A 403 27.96 20.12 -7.85
C ALA A 403 28.21 18.68 -7.35
N TRP A 404 27.26 18.13 -6.57
CA TRP A 404 27.30 16.73 -6.13
C TRP A 404 27.20 15.79 -7.33
N LEU A 405 26.24 16.02 -8.23
CA LEU A 405 26.09 15.21 -9.44
C LEU A 405 27.29 15.30 -10.37
N ASP A 406 27.83 16.51 -10.54
CA ASP A 406 29.01 16.75 -11.40
C ASP A 406 30.26 16.07 -10.84
N MET A 407 30.46 16.09 -9.52
CA MET A 407 31.54 15.38 -8.84
C MET A 407 31.40 13.86 -9.03
N LEU A 408 30.24 13.30 -8.75
CA LEU A 408 29.98 11.86 -8.94
C LEU A 408 30.24 11.44 -10.40
N LYS A 409 29.77 12.26 -11.35
CA LYS A 409 29.97 11.99 -12.79
C LYS A 409 31.43 12.07 -13.20
N SER A 410 32.18 13.07 -12.70
CA SER A 410 33.59 13.24 -13.03
C SER A 410 34.46 12.10 -12.50
N GLU A 411 34.09 11.49 -11.38
CA GLU A 411 34.79 10.38 -10.77
C GLU A 411 34.30 9.01 -11.27
N GLY A 412 33.26 8.96 -12.09
CA GLY A 412 32.63 7.72 -12.52
C GLY A 412 31.92 6.97 -11.39
N HIS A 413 31.53 7.70 -10.33
CA HIS A 413 30.90 7.15 -9.13
C HIS A 413 29.39 7.40 -9.11
N ILE A 414 28.69 6.70 -8.25
CA ILE A 414 27.26 6.94 -7.93
C ILE A 414 27.06 7.00 -6.42
N ASP A 415 25.94 7.59 -5.97
CA ASP A 415 25.44 7.44 -4.61
C ASP A 415 24.33 6.37 -4.52
N PHE A 416 23.85 6.09 -3.31
CA PHE A 416 22.82 5.08 -3.06
C PHE A 416 21.48 5.39 -3.76
N ASN A 417 21.11 6.64 -3.85
CA ASN A 417 19.85 7.06 -4.46
C ASN A 417 19.91 6.91 -5.99
N ILE A 418 21.01 7.37 -6.58
CA ILE A 418 21.26 7.20 -8.02
C ILE A 418 21.30 5.72 -8.39
N MET A 419 21.88 4.88 -7.54
CA MET A 419 21.95 3.44 -7.73
C MET A 419 20.55 2.82 -7.87
N ILE A 420 19.64 3.10 -6.94
CA ILE A 420 18.26 2.58 -6.99
C ILE A 420 17.54 3.11 -8.22
N THR A 421 17.68 4.41 -8.52
CA THR A 421 17.04 5.03 -9.69
C THR A 421 17.52 4.41 -11.02
N LYS A 422 18.84 4.23 -11.18
CA LYS A 422 19.41 3.58 -12.37
C LYS A 422 18.99 2.11 -12.48
N ALA A 423 19.01 1.36 -11.37
CA ALA A 423 18.55 -0.01 -11.35
C ALA A 423 17.08 -0.11 -11.81
N THR A 424 16.20 0.75 -11.27
CA THR A 424 14.80 0.84 -11.71
C THR A 424 14.67 1.12 -13.20
N GLN A 425 15.44 2.06 -13.73
CA GLN A 425 15.42 2.38 -15.15
C GLN A 425 15.89 1.21 -16.04
N HIS A 426 16.88 0.43 -15.60
CA HIS A 426 17.33 -0.75 -16.34
C HIS A 426 16.27 -1.85 -16.36
N VAL A 427 15.57 -2.06 -15.23
CA VAL A 427 14.45 -2.99 -15.15
C VAL A 427 13.31 -2.55 -16.09
N MET A 428 12.89 -1.29 -16.02
CA MET A 428 11.81 -0.73 -16.86
C MET A 428 12.13 -0.79 -18.36
N LYS A 429 13.41 -0.62 -18.74
CA LYS A 429 13.87 -0.72 -20.14
C LYS A 429 14.10 -2.17 -20.60
N GLY A 430 13.81 -3.16 -19.76
CA GLY A 430 14.01 -4.58 -20.08
C GLY A 430 15.47 -5.02 -20.25
N LYS A 431 16.43 -4.20 -19.79
CA LYS A 431 17.86 -4.55 -19.84
C LYS A 431 18.23 -5.58 -18.76
N PHE A 432 17.49 -5.59 -17.66
CA PHE A 432 17.58 -6.60 -16.60
C PHE A 432 16.28 -7.40 -16.58
N LYS A 433 16.38 -8.71 -16.64
CA LYS A 433 15.24 -9.62 -16.48
C LYS A 433 15.30 -10.23 -15.08
N ALA A 434 14.28 -9.94 -14.28
CA ALA A 434 14.17 -10.49 -12.93
C ALA A 434 13.92 -12.01 -13.01
N PRO A 435 14.71 -12.84 -12.33
CA PRO A 435 14.45 -14.28 -12.28
C PRO A 435 13.31 -14.65 -11.34
N TRP A 436 12.92 -13.74 -10.44
CA TRP A 436 12.02 -14.01 -9.32
C TRP A 436 10.56 -13.95 -9.71
N LYS A 437 9.79 -14.92 -9.22
CA LYS A 437 8.33 -14.98 -9.27
C LYS A 437 7.70 -14.45 -7.99
N TYR A 438 8.41 -14.57 -6.87
CA TYR A 438 7.94 -14.14 -5.55
C TYR A 438 8.89 -13.07 -5.01
N ILE A 439 8.35 -11.89 -4.74
CA ILE A 439 9.09 -10.80 -4.11
C ILE A 439 8.48 -10.58 -2.72
N MET A 440 9.26 -10.82 -1.69
CA MET A 440 8.84 -10.71 -0.30
C MET A 440 9.56 -9.54 0.37
N ILE A 441 8.82 -8.69 1.08
CA ILE A 441 9.37 -7.48 1.71
C ILE A 441 9.02 -7.48 3.19
N ASP A 442 10.04 -7.43 4.05
CA ASP A 442 9.86 -7.19 5.49
C ASP A 442 9.86 -5.69 5.80
N GLU A 443 9.22 -5.31 6.92
CA GLU A 443 9.10 -3.92 7.42
C GLU A 443 8.63 -2.94 6.33
N TYR A 444 7.63 -3.34 5.52
CA TYR A 444 7.16 -2.58 4.35
C TYR A 444 6.79 -1.12 4.67
N GLN A 445 6.38 -0.80 5.90
CA GLN A 445 6.06 0.57 6.34
C GLN A 445 7.25 1.54 6.28
N ASP A 446 8.48 1.03 6.12
CA ASP A 446 9.68 1.87 6.00
C ASP A 446 10.11 2.08 4.52
N ILE A 447 9.25 1.69 3.57
CA ILE A 447 9.54 1.83 2.15
C ILE A 447 9.52 3.30 1.72
N SER A 448 10.46 3.67 0.84
CA SER A 448 10.48 4.98 0.19
C SER A 448 9.87 4.91 -1.21
N PRO A 449 9.41 6.04 -1.80
CA PRO A 449 8.88 6.07 -3.16
C PRO A 449 9.82 5.47 -4.22
N GLN A 450 11.13 5.68 -4.07
CA GLN A 450 12.14 5.10 -4.99
C GLN A 450 12.23 3.58 -4.88
N ARG A 451 12.24 3.04 -3.65
CA ARG A 451 12.26 1.60 -3.41
C ARG A 451 11.00 0.94 -3.93
N LEU A 452 9.84 1.59 -3.71
CA LEU A 452 8.58 1.14 -4.28
C LEU A 452 8.60 1.14 -5.81
N ALA A 453 9.18 2.16 -6.44
CA ALA A 453 9.33 2.21 -7.90
C ALA A 453 10.15 1.03 -8.45
N LEU A 454 11.22 0.64 -7.73
CA LEU A 454 12.01 -0.55 -8.08
C LEU A 454 11.18 -1.83 -7.95
N VAL A 455 10.45 -2.01 -6.85
CA VAL A 455 9.56 -3.16 -6.64
C VAL A 455 8.51 -3.25 -7.74
N LYS A 456 7.81 -2.15 -8.03
CA LYS A 456 6.83 -2.09 -9.12
C LYS A 456 7.45 -2.45 -10.48
N ALA A 457 8.63 -1.92 -10.78
CA ALA A 457 9.32 -2.24 -12.02
C ALA A 457 9.67 -3.74 -12.13
N LEU A 458 10.07 -4.37 -11.03
CA LEU A 458 10.34 -5.82 -10.99
C LEU A 458 9.08 -6.65 -11.16
N CYS A 459 7.97 -6.27 -10.51
CA CYS A 459 6.69 -6.99 -10.59
C CYS A 459 5.99 -6.81 -11.95
N GLN A 460 6.18 -5.68 -12.62
CA GLN A 460 5.47 -5.32 -13.86
C GLN A 460 6.23 -5.68 -15.13
N GLN A 461 7.28 -6.48 -15.05
CA GLN A 461 7.97 -6.94 -16.24
C GLN A 461 7.02 -7.76 -17.12
N LYS A 462 6.95 -7.39 -18.41
CA LYS A 462 6.13 -8.07 -19.43
C LYS A 462 6.77 -9.43 -19.78
N ASP A 463 6.76 -10.34 -18.85
CA ASP A 463 7.07 -11.75 -19.08
C ASP A 463 5.81 -12.58 -18.73
N GLU A 464 5.72 -13.79 -19.26
CA GLU A 464 4.65 -14.76 -18.97
C GLU A 464 4.59 -15.20 -17.50
N ARG A 465 5.47 -14.64 -16.65
CA ARG A 465 5.57 -14.94 -15.22
C ARG A 465 4.80 -13.89 -14.44
N ASN A 466 3.66 -14.29 -13.87
CA ASN A 466 2.96 -13.48 -12.90
C ASN A 466 3.83 -13.37 -11.63
N CYS A 467 4.34 -12.18 -11.35
CA CYS A 467 5.09 -11.91 -10.13
C CYS A 467 4.13 -11.70 -8.97
N VAL A 468 4.33 -12.41 -7.87
CA VAL A 468 3.57 -12.26 -6.62
C VAL A 468 4.36 -11.38 -5.67
N LEU A 469 3.77 -10.27 -5.26
CA LEU A 469 4.28 -9.41 -4.20
C LEU A 469 3.71 -9.85 -2.85
N PHE A 470 4.58 -10.05 -1.85
CA PHE A 470 4.18 -10.36 -0.48
C PHE A 470 4.88 -9.41 0.50
N ALA A 471 4.18 -8.38 0.92
CA ALA A 471 4.69 -7.35 1.81
C ALA A 471 4.20 -7.60 3.25
N VAL A 472 5.08 -7.44 4.23
CA VAL A 472 4.73 -7.52 5.65
C VAL A 472 5.14 -6.23 6.33
N GLY A 473 4.23 -5.60 7.07
CA GLY A 473 4.52 -4.31 7.68
C GLY A 473 3.60 -3.94 8.84
N ASP A 474 3.94 -2.83 9.50
CA ASP A 474 3.19 -2.25 10.60
C ASP A 474 3.21 -0.73 10.48
N ASP A 475 2.17 -0.12 9.94
CA ASP A 475 2.07 1.35 9.79
C ASP A 475 2.22 2.08 11.13
N TRP A 476 1.81 1.46 12.25
CA TRP A 476 2.01 2.00 13.60
C TRP A 476 3.49 2.06 14.03
N GLN A 477 4.40 1.37 13.30
CA GLN A 477 5.84 1.39 13.51
C GLN A 477 6.61 2.14 12.40
N SER A 478 5.93 2.91 11.55
CA SER A 478 6.58 3.77 10.58
C SER A 478 7.17 5.01 11.25
N ILE A 479 8.48 4.99 11.49
CA ILE A 479 9.23 6.00 12.24
C ILE A 479 10.50 6.49 11.53
N TYR A 480 10.64 6.22 10.24
CA TYR A 480 11.80 6.59 9.43
C TYR A 480 11.46 7.59 8.31
N GLU A 481 10.48 8.46 8.54
CA GLU A 481 10.13 9.54 7.61
C GLU A 481 11.36 10.43 7.32
N PHE A 482 12.17 10.71 8.34
CA PHE A 482 13.42 11.45 8.18
C PHE A 482 14.46 10.77 7.26
N ALA A 483 14.33 9.47 7.01
CA ALA A 483 15.14 8.68 6.09
C ALA A 483 14.45 8.41 4.74
N GLY A 484 13.32 9.08 4.49
CA GLY A 484 12.56 9.01 3.25
C GLY A 484 11.52 7.89 3.20
N ALA A 485 11.20 7.25 4.33
CA ALA A 485 10.04 6.37 4.43
C ALA A 485 8.75 7.20 4.29
N ASP A 486 7.73 6.60 3.68
CA ASP A 486 6.44 7.24 3.47
C ASP A 486 5.34 6.26 3.90
N VAL A 487 4.67 6.59 5.00
CA VAL A 487 3.61 5.75 5.59
C VAL A 487 2.41 5.60 4.65
N ASP A 488 2.14 6.61 3.82
CA ASP A 488 1.03 6.58 2.86
C ASP A 488 1.21 5.50 1.79
N LEU A 489 2.43 5.02 1.59
CA LEU A 489 2.69 3.86 0.72
C LEU A 489 2.16 2.55 1.32
N THR A 490 2.00 2.49 2.64
CA THR A 490 1.43 1.34 3.34
C THR A 490 -0.07 1.49 3.54
N THR A 491 -0.53 2.66 4.01
CA THR A 491 -1.97 2.92 4.24
C THR A 491 -2.75 2.92 2.93
N GLY A 492 -2.18 3.45 1.84
CA GLY A 492 -2.73 3.43 0.49
C GLY A 492 -2.24 2.25 -0.38
N PHE A 493 -1.96 1.08 0.20
CA PHE A 493 -1.44 -0.07 -0.55
C PHE A 493 -2.39 -0.53 -1.66
N ALA A 494 -3.68 -0.67 -1.36
CA ALA A 494 -4.69 -1.12 -2.31
C ALA A 494 -4.86 -0.17 -3.51
N GLU A 495 -4.71 1.14 -3.28
CA GLU A 495 -4.76 2.15 -4.35
C GLU A 495 -3.55 2.06 -5.28
N ARG A 496 -2.40 1.70 -4.73
CA ARG A 496 -1.13 1.62 -5.46
C ARG A 496 -0.91 0.28 -6.15
N PHE A 497 -1.53 -0.77 -5.63
CA PHE A 497 -1.52 -2.12 -6.16
C PHE A 497 -2.96 -2.60 -6.33
N PRO A 498 -3.57 -2.32 -7.50
CA PRO A 498 -4.89 -2.85 -7.82
C PRO A 498 -4.90 -4.37 -7.66
N HIS A 499 -6.03 -4.93 -7.26
CA HIS A 499 -6.17 -6.37 -7.05
C HIS A 499 -5.21 -6.89 -5.98
N SER A 500 -5.34 -6.37 -4.80
CA SER A 500 -4.51 -6.73 -3.66
C SER A 500 -5.33 -7.31 -2.51
N THR A 501 -4.76 -8.30 -1.84
CA THR A 501 -5.31 -8.85 -0.60
C THR A 501 -4.58 -8.29 0.60
N ILE A 502 -5.34 -7.73 1.55
CA ILE A 502 -4.83 -7.24 2.83
C ILE A 502 -5.27 -8.20 3.93
N HIS A 503 -4.32 -8.68 4.72
CA HIS A 503 -4.57 -9.60 5.83
C HIS A 503 -3.97 -9.07 7.13
N HIS A 504 -4.65 -9.31 8.26
CA HIS A 504 -4.25 -8.79 9.57
C HIS A 504 -3.76 -9.92 10.48
N LEU A 505 -2.59 -9.72 11.11
CA LEU A 505 -2.18 -10.55 12.24
C LEU A 505 -2.75 -9.97 13.53
N ASP A 506 -3.63 -10.71 14.15
CA ASP A 506 -4.49 -10.27 15.27
C ASP A 506 -3.86 -10.43 16.67
N THR A 507 -2.74 -11.14 16.79
CA THR A 507 -2.19 -11.54 18.10
C THR A 507 -0.74 -11.11 18.25
N THR A 508 -0.42 -10.42 19.36
CA THR A 508 0.97 -10.16 19.76
C THR A 508 1.42 -11.13 20.88
N TYR A 509 2.64 -11.62 20.74
CA TYR A 509 3.31 -12.50 21.71
C TYR A 509 4.35 -11.78 22.58
N ARG A 510 4.61 -10.50 22.30
CA ARG A 510 5.66 -9.73 22.96
C ARG A 510 5.20 -9.17 24.30
N PHE A 511 4.21 -8.34 24.31
CA PHE A 511 3.74 -7.61 25.49
C PHE A 511 2.39 -8.12 26.01
N ASN A 512 2.08 -7.78 27.26
CA ASN A 512 0.81 -8.13 27.86
C ASN A 512 -0.33 -7.18 27.45
N ASN A 513 -1.58 -7.59 27.70
CA ASN A 513 -2.79 -6.85 27.36
C ASN A 513 -2.81 -5.41 27.92
N GLN A 514 -2.25 -5.18 29.13
CA GLN A 514 -2.25 -3.86 29.76
C GLN A 514 -1.32 -2.85 29.09
N ILE A 515 -0.19 -3.31 28.52
CA ILE A 515 0.66 -2.47 27.67
C ILE A 515 -0.02 -2.26 26.32
N GLY A 516 -0.59 -3.33 25.76
CA GLY A 516 -1.28 -3.29 24.48
C GLY A 516 -2.44 -2.31 24.47
N GLU A 517 -3.28 -2.33 25.49
CA GLU A 517 -4.42 -1.43 25.62
C GLU A 517 -4.00 0.04 25.60
N VAL A 518 -3.00 0.42 26.40
CA VAL A 518 -2.48 1.80 26.39
C VAL A 518 -1.87 2.16 25.04
N ALA A 519 -1.00 1.30 24.50
CA ALA A 519 -0.25 1.61 23.28
C ALA A 519 -1.16 1.69 22.06
N ASN A 520 -2.11 0.74 21.90
CA ASN A 520 -3.04 0.69 20.78
C ASN A 520 -4.02 1.88 20.83
N GLN A 521 -4.64 2.14 21.99
CA GLN A 521 -5.52 3.29 22.15
C GLN A 521 -4.80 4.61 21.85
N PHE A 522 -3.53 4.74 22.27
CA PHE A 522 -2.74 5.96 22.04
C PHE A 522 -2.43 6.19 20.55
N VAL A 523 -1.99 5.16 19.83
CA VAL A 523 -1.64 5.32 18.41
C VAL A 523 -2.88 5.51 17.53
N GLN A 524 -3.98 4.85 17.86
CA GLN A 524 -5.27 4.94 17.14
C GLN A 524 -6.01 6.26 17.34
N GLN A 525 -5.56 7.17 18.22
CA GLN A 525 -6.08 8.53 18.25
C GLN A 525 -5.87 9.25 16.91
N ASN A 526 -4.89 8.84 16.13
CA ASN A 526 -4.70 9.33 14.77
C ASN A 526 -5.57 8.54 13.77
N PRO A 527 -6.60 9.18 13.17
CA PRO A 527 -7.53 8.50 12.25
C PRO A 527 -6.89 8.10 10.91
N ALA A 528 -5.71 8.61 10.58
CA ALA A 528 -4.97 8.22 9.37
C ALA A 528 -4.26 6.86 9.50
N GLN A 529 -4.18 6.31 10.73
CA GLN A 529 -3.61 4.97 10.93
C GLN A 529 -4.64 3.89 10.58
N LEU A 530 -4.16 2.77 10.02
CA LEU A 530 -5.02 1.64 9.73
C LEU A 530 -5.59 1.03 11.01
N GLU A 531 -6.89 0.78 11.02
CA GLU A 531 -7.55 0.11 12.12
C GLU A 531 -7.03 -1.33 12.27
N LYS A 532 -6.59 -1.70 13.47
CA LYS A 532 -6.13 -3.05 13.79
C LYS A 532 -6.68 -3.49 15.13
N VAL A 533 -7.22 -4.69 15.16
CA VAL A 533 -7.57 -5.37 16.41
C VAL A 533 -6.38 -6.26 16.82
N LEU A 534 -5.49 -5.74 17.66
CA LEU A 534 -4.31 -6.46 18.13
C LEU A 534 -4.52 -6.93 19.57
N GLN A 535 -4.69 -8.23 19.74
CA GLN A 535 -4.86 -8.87 21.04
C GLN A 535 -3.52 -9.37 21.59
N SER A 536 -3.32 -9.27 22.91
CA SER A 536 -2.13 -9.81 23.54
C SER A 536 -2.34 -11.26 23.97
N HIS A 537 -1.43 -12.13 23.59
CA HIS A 537 -1.44 -13.54 24.05
C HIS A 537 -1.23 -13.65 25.57
N LYS A 538 -0.53 -12.68 26.18
CA LYS A 538 -0.26 -12.64 27.61
C LYS A 538 -1.27 -11.73 28.30
N GLU A 539 -2.09 -12.30 29.15
CA GLU A 539 -3.05 -11.55 29.94
C GLU A 539 -2.56 -11.32 31.37
N GLN A 540 -2.79 -10.12 31.88
CA GLN A 540 -2.62 -9.80 33.30
C GLN A 540 -3.70 -8.80 33.74
N LYS A 541 -4.03 -8.84 35.04
CA LYS A 541 -5.05 -7.96 35.63
C LYS A 541 -4.46 -6.62 36.10
N ALA A 542 -3.19 -6.63 36.51
CA ALA A 542 -2.54 -5.45 37.07
C ALA A 542 -2.07 -4.50 35.96
N LYS A 543 -2.35 -3.20 36.10
CA LYS A 543 -1.90 -2.16 35.21
C LYS A 543 -0.37 -2.21 35.00
N ALA A 544 0.08 -2.17 33.80
CA ALA A 544 1.50 -2.33 33.43
C ALA A 544 2.19 -1.04 33.01
N VAL A 545 1.46 0.05 32.80
CA VAL A 545 2.03 1.35 32.44
C VAL A 545 1.93 2.31 33.62
N THR A 546 3.04 2.92 33.99
CA THR A 546 3.15 3.81 35.15
C THR A 546 3.76 5.15 34.72
N LEU A 547 3.09 6.23 35.02
CA LEU A 547 3.58 7.60 34.92
C LEU A 547 4.28 7.98 36.25
N ALA A 548 5.51 8.50 36.18
CA ALA A 548 6.29 8.81 37.37
C ALA A 548 7.19 10.04 37.18
N PRO A 549 7.55 10.77 38.23
CA PRO A 549 8.53 11.85 38.16
C PRO A 549 9.93 11.35 37.72
N SER A 550 10.66 12.15 36.93
CA SER A 550 11.98 11.79 36.39
C SER A 550 13.03 11.46 37.46
N ASN A 551 12.93 12.08 38.64
CA ASN A 551 13.82 11.81 39.79
C ASN A 551 13.59 10.45 40.44
N THR A 552 12.62 9.65 40.00
CA THR A 552 12.30 8.34 40.57
C THR A 552 12.95 7.17 39.84
N VAL A 553 13.71 7.42 38.76
CA VAL A 553 14.32 6.35 37.93
C VAL A 553 15.19 5.40 38.76
N GLU A 554 16.04 5.90 39.61
CA GLU A 554 16.90 5.08 40.48
C GLU A 554 16.06 4.23 41.47
N LYS A 555 15.02 4.81 42.04
CA LYS A 555 14.09 4.08 42.93
C LYS A 555 13.36 2.96 42.19
N ILE A 556 13.00 3.19 40.91
CA ILE A 556 12.38 2.16 40.07
C ILE A 556 13.37 1.01 39.82
N LEU A 557 14.62 1.33 39.50
CA LEU A 557 15.67 0.33 39.30
C LEU A 557 15.97 -0.48 40.56
N ASP A 558 16.05 0.18 41.73
CA ASP A 558 16.21 -0.47 43.03
C ASP A 558 15.04 -1.40 43.36
N GLU A 559 13.80 -0.95 43.14
CA GLU A 559 12.60 -1.78 43.32
C GLU A 559 12.62 -3.03 42.42
N LEU A 560 13.03 -2.86 41.14
CA LEU A 560 13.17 -3.96 40.18
C LEU A 560 14.24 -4.94 40.62
N ASN A 561 15.43 -4.45 40.98
CA ASN A 561 16.54 -5.28 41.43
C ASN A 561 16.20 -6.10 42.68
N ARG A 562 15.52 -5.50 43.63
CA ARG A 562 15.05 -6.21 44.85
C ARG A 562 14.01 -7.29 44.59
N LYS A 563 13.16 -7.11 43.58
CA LYS A 563 12.11 -8.08 43.18
C LYS A 563 12.62 -9.14 42.19
N ALA A 564 13.78 -8.92 41.57
CA ALA A 564 14.34 -9.83 40.60
C ALA A 564 14.78 -11.14 41.24
N LYS A 565 14.30 -12.27 40.71
CA LYS A 565 14.74 -13.63 41.09
C LYS A 565 15.80 -14.19 40.16
N SER A 566 15.98 -13.61 39.00
CA SER A 566 16.97 -13.92 37.95
C SER A 566 17.32 -12.63 37.24
N SER A 567 18.35 -12.66 36.42
CA SER A 567 18.73 -11.50 35.57
C SER A 567 17.52 -11.02 34.76
N GLN A 568 17.24 -9.72 34.82
CA GLN A 568 16.16 -9.05 34.07
C GLN A 568 16.75 -7.96 33.18
N THR A 569 16.17 -7.78 32.02
CA THR A 569 16.59 -6.74 31.08
C THR A 569 15.79 -5.46 31.27
N VAL A 570 16.46 -4.32 31.36
CA VAL A 570 15.85 -2.99 31.49
C VAL A 570 16.37 -2.07 30.38
N LEU A 571 15.47 -1.50 29.62
CA LEU A 571 15.83 -0.56 28.57
C LEU A 571 15.39 0.85 28.97
N LEU A 572 16.37 1.75 29.08
CA LEU A 572 16.15 3.18 29.25
C LEU A 572 16.03 3.81 27.87
N LEU A 573 14.86 4.37 27.52
CA LEU A 573 14.59 4.95 26.22
C LEU A 573 14.53 6.47 26.29
N GLY A 574 15.42 7.14 25.56
CA GLY A 574 15.36 8.58 25.34
C GLY A 574 14.92 8.91 23.91
N ARG A 575 14.26 10.06 23.71
CA ARG A 575 13.99 10.55 22.35
C ARG A 575 15.28 10.87 21.57
N ASN A 576 16.30 11.33 22.29
CA ASN A 576 17.60 11.71 21.75
C ASN A 576 18.76 11.17 22.62
N HIS A 577 19.97 11.12 22.09
CA HIS A 577 21.14 10.65 22.80
C HIS A 577 21.49 11.44 24.06
N TYR A 578 21.17 12.73 24.11
CA TYR A 578 21.46 13.58 25.28
C TYR A 578 20.54 13.27 26.50
N HIS A 579 19.50 12.44 26.32
CA HIS A 579 18.70 11.92 27.44
C HIS A 579 19.39 10.77 28.19
N LYS A 580 20.57 10.34 27.74
CA LYS A 580 21.35 9.29 28.42
C LYS A 580 21.69 9.74 29.82
N PRO A 581 21.29 9.00 30.88
CA PRO A 581 21.60 9.36 32.26
C PRO A 581 23.10 9.31 32.52
N GLU A 582 23.65 10.30 33.20
CA GLU A 582 25.06 10.35 33.60
C GLU A 582 25.38 9.18 34.54
N LEU A 583 24.48 8.82 35.42
CA LEU A 583 24.60 7.72 36.40
C LEU A 583 24.45 6.31 35.81
N LEU A 584 24.26 6.17 34.49
CA LEU A 584 24.03 4.86 33.89
C LEU A 584 25.10 3.82 34.25
N SER A 585 26.37 4.18 34.18
CA SER A 585 27.51 3.29 34.50
C SER A 585 27.56 2.89 35.98
N GLU A 586 27.04 3.75 36.86
CA GLU A 586 26.95 3.45 38.28
C GLU A 586 25.78 2.49 38.54
N TRP A 587 24.60 2.74 37.94
CA TRP A 587 23.45 1.85 38.04
C TRP A 587 23.72 0.45 37.49
N GLN A 588 24.48 0.32 36.42
CA GLN A 588 24.88 -0.97 35.86
C GLN A 588 25.73 -1.79 36.83
N LYS A 589 26.53 -1.12 37.67
CA LYS A 589 27.34 -1.78 38.72
C LYS A 589 26.55 -2.05 39.99
N GLN A 590 25.65 -1.12 40.36
CA GLN A 590 24.86 -1.16 41.59
C GLN A 590 23.77 -2.23 41.53
N PHE A 591 23.10 -2.37 40.41
CA PHE A 591 21.93 -3.26 40.23
C PHE A 591 22.31 -4.55 39.50
N ALA A 592 23.03 -5.45 40.20
CA ALA A 592 23.62 -6.64 39.59
C ALA A 592 22.66 -7.64 38.95
N LEU A 593 21.38 -7.64 39.35
CA LEU A 593 20.33 -8.49 38.74
C LEU A 593 19.64 -7.83 37.55
N LEU A 594 20.04 -6.60 37.17
CA LEU A 594 19.49 -5.89 36.04
C LEU A 594 20.55 -5.69 34.94
N SER A 595 20.24 -6.14 33.73
CA SER A 595 20.99 -5.75 32.53
C SER A 595 20.37 -4.44 32.01
N ILE A 596 21.01 -3.30 32.33
CA ILE A 596 20.49 -1.98 32.02
C ILE A 596 21.20 -1.44 30.78
N GLU A 597 20.43 -1.09 29.76
CA GLU A 597 20.93 -0.45 28.54
C GLU A 597 20.20 0.88 28.30
N PHE A 598 20.89 1.80 27.63
CA PHE A 598 20.28 3.03 27.11
C PHE A 598 20.35 3.05 25.60
N MET A 599 19.25 3.41 24.97
CA MET A 599 19.21 3.74 23.54
C MET A 599 18.15 4.79 23.21
N THR A 600 18.19 5.32 22.01
CA THR A 600 17.10 6.18 21.53
C THR A 600 15.88 5.35 21.16
N CYS A 601 14.69 5.96 21.22
CA CYS A 601 13.44 5.30 20.82
C CYS A 601 13.55 4.74 19.37
N HIS A 602 14.18 5.45 18.44
CA HIS A 602 14.40 4.97 17.07
C HIS A 602 15.30 3.72 17.02
N ALA A 603 16.41 3.73 17.75
CA ALA A 603 17.33 2.59 17.79
C ALA A 603 16.73 1.36 18.49
N SER A 604 15.65 1.53 19.24
CA SER A 604 14.95 0.44 19.92
C SER A 604 14.04 -0.38 19.01
N LYS A 605 13.79 0.07 17.79
CA LYS A 605 12.97 -0.69 16.82
C LYS A 605 13.59 -2.06 16.58
N GLY A 606 12.78 -3.12 16.58
CA GLY A 606 13.26 -4.51 16.52
C GLY A 606 13.70 -5.11 17.86
N LYS A 607 14.08 -4.30 18.88
CA LYS A 607 14.50 -4.81 20.20
C LYS A 607 13.30 -5.14 21.09
N GLU A 608 13.56 -5.96 22.11
CA GLU A 608 12.60 -6.29 23.14
C GLU A 608 13.28 -6.55 24.49
N THR A 609 12.60 -6.22 25.58
CA THR A 609 13.16 -6.25 26.91
C THR A 609 12.07 -6.55 27.95
N ASP A 610 12.46 -6.98 29.16
CA ASP A 610 11.49 -7.22 30.22
C ASP A 610 10.80 -5.92 30.66
N PHE A 611 11.58 -4.85 30.84
CA PHE A 611 11.11 -3.58 31.37
C PHE A 611 11.61 -2.40 30.52
N VAL A 612 10.77 -1.40 30.36
CA VAL A 612 11.11 -0.15 29.69
C VAL A 612 10.89 1.03 30.63
N ILE A 613 11.83 1.96 30.62
CA ILE A 613 11.69 3.28 31.24
C ILE A 613 11.88 4.33 30.15
N VAL A 614 10.78 5.00 29.76
CA VAL A 614 10.83 6.10 28.79
C VAL A 614 11.18 7.37 29.55
N LEU A 615 12.28 8.01 29.16
CA LEU A 615 12.88 9.16 29.84
C LEU A 615 12.42 10.48 29.25
N SER A 616 12.22 11.49 30.11
CA SER A 616 12.04 12.90 29.72
C SER A 616 10.88 13.09 28.72
N VAL A 617 9.68 12.55 29.07
CA VAL A 617 8.47 12.78 28.26
C VAL A 617 7.91 14.15 28.62
N ASP A 618 8.70 15.19 28.29
CA ASP A 618 8.46 16.60 28.61
C ASP A 618 8.18 17.38 27.36
N GLU A 619 7.49 18.53 27.48
CA GLU A 619 7.09 19.35 26.36
C GLU A 619 8.30 19.83 25.55
N GLY A 620 8.27 19.58 24.24
CA GLY A 620 9.35 19.91 23.30
C GLY A 620 10.56 18.97 23.38
N GLN A 621 10.51 17.92 24.20
CA GLN A 621 11.48 16.84 24.28
C GLN A 621 10.90 15.53 23.69
N PHE A 622 9.76 15.10 24.20
CA PHE A 622 8.98 14.02 23.66
C PHE A 622 7.48 14.27 23.91
N PRO A 623 6.72 14.70 22.90
CA PRO A 623 7.09 14.89 21.49
C PRO A 623 8.10 16.01 21.27
N ALA A 624 8.93 15.82 20.24
CA ALA A 624 9.87 16.85 19.81
C ALA A 624 9.11 18.08 19.26
N ARG A 625 9.69 19.26 19.41
CA ARG A 625 9.09 20.48 18.85
C ARG A 625 8.91 20.34 17.34
N VAL A 626 7.72 20.74 16.86
CA VAL A 626 7.48 20.84 15.43
C VAL A 626 8.46 21.85 14.84
N LYS A 627 9.30 21.43 13.92
CA LYS A 627 10.24 22.29 13.20
C LYS A 627 9.56 22.84 11.96
N ALA A 628 10.01 24.01 11.51
CA ALA A 628 9.61 24.51 10.21
C ALA A 628 9.96 23.48 9.13
N LEU A 629 9.01 23.17 8.25
CA LEU A 629 9.23 22.28 7.12
C LEU A 629 10.26 22.91 6.18
N HIS A 630 11.30 22.19 5.86
CA HIS A 630 12.22 22.51 4.79
C HIS A 630 11.87 21.74 3.53
N ILE A 631 12.65 21.85 2.45
CA ILE A 631 12.37 21.17 1.17
C ILE A 631 12.18 19.66 1.38
N ASP A 632 13.01 19.03 2.21
CA ASP A 632 12.93 17.62 2.52
C ASP A 632 11.56 17.23 3.09
N GLY A 633 11.07 17.94 4.10
CA GLY A 633 9.75 17.70 4.67
C GLY A 633 8.59 18.08 3.73
N ALA A 634 8.73 19.22 3.02
CA ALA A 634 7.68 19.68 2.11
C ALA A 634 7.48 18.75 0.88
N LEU A 635 8.52 18.02 0.47
CA LEU A 635 8.47 17.10 -0.65
C LEU A 635 8.07 15.64 -0.25
N THR A 636 8.14 15.34 1.04
CA THR A 636 7.76 14.04 1.60
C THR A 636 6.57 14.13 2.53
N GLN A 637 5.90 15.30 2.58
CA GLN A 637 4.78 15.50 3.48
C GLN A 637 3.71 14.44 3.20
N SER A 638 3.51 13.57 4.18
CA SER A 638 2.39 12.67 4.27
C SER A 638 1.08 13.49 4.34
N GLU A 639 0.00 12.96 3.81
CA GLU A 639 -1.34 13.55 3.99
C GLU A 639 -1.79 13.51 5.46
N ASP A 640 -1.04 12.82 6.32
CA ASP A 640 -1.29 12.74 7.76
C ASP A 640 -0.99 14.07 8.46
N THR A 641 -2.02 14.89 8.60
CA THR A 641 -1.96 16.20 9.28
C THR A 641 -2.21 16.11 10.79
N PHE A 642 -2.36 14.90 11.35
CA PHE A 642 -2.62 14.73 12.77
C PHE A 642 -1.44 15.21 13.64
N PRO A 643 -1.70 15.91 14.76
CA PRO A 643 -0.63 16.48 15.59
C PRO A 643 0.35 15.41 16.07
N TYR A 644 1.64 15.62 15.79
CA TYR A 644 2.72 14.73 16.20
C TYR A 644 2.59 13.28 15.69
N ALA A 645 2.04 13.05 14.49
CA ALA A 645 1.77 11.71 13.96
C ALA A 645 2.97 10.76 14.05
N GLU A 646 4.16 11.13 13.53
CA GLU A 646 5.37 10.32 13.62
C GLU A 646 5.86 10.14 15.08
N GLU A 647 5.76 11.19 15.92
CA GLU A 647 6.12 11.10 17.34
C GLU A 647 5.19 10.16 18.12
N ARG A 648 3.90 10.08 17.73
CA ARG A 648 2.96 9.12 18.30
C ARG A 648 3.32 7.68 17.93
N ARG A 649 3.68 7.42 16.69
CA ARG A 649 4.21 6.13 16.26
C ARG A 649 5.50 5.77 16.99
N LEU A 650 6.39 6.75 17.17
CA LEU A 650 7.62 6.57 17.94
C LEU A 650 7.36 6.23 19.42
N PHE A 651 6.36 6.86 20.00
CA PHE A 651 5.93 6.58 21.37
C PHE A 651 5.32 5.18 21.50
N TYR A 652 4.48 4.77 20.54
CA TYR A 652 3.98 3.40 20.42
C TYR A 652 5.13 2.38 20.34
N VAL A 653 6.14 2.66 19.50
CA VAL A 653 7.34 1.81 19.41
C VAL A 653 8.01 1.71 20.77
N ALA A 654 8.20 2.82 21.50
CA ALA A 654 8.84 2.82 22.80
C ALA A 654 8.06 1.97 23.84
N LEU A 655 6.74 2.12 23.92
CA LEU A 655 5.89 1.36 24.84
C LEU A 655 5.93 -0.15 24.55
N THR A 656 5.86 -0.52 23.28
CA THR A 656 5.77 -1.91 22.82
C THR A 656 7.10 -2.67 22.80
N ARG A 657 8.19 -2.07 23.30
CA ARG A 657 9.46 -2.80 23.55
C ARG A 657 9.41 -3.65 24.80
N ALA A 658 8.57 -3.30 25.77
CA ALA A 658 8.48 -3.98 27.06
C ALA A 658 7.62 -5.26 26.99
N LYS A 659 8.09 -6.31 27.64
CA LYS A 659 7.33 -7.57 27.84
C LYS A 659 6.43 -7.51 29.07
N LYS A 660 6.89 -6.85 30.16
CA LYS A 660 6.28 -6.94 31.49
C LYS A 660 5.69 -5.61 31.97
N LYS A 661 6.47 -4.52 31.93
CA LYS A 661 6.03 -3.23 32.47
C LYS A 661 6.77 -2.06 31.84
N VAL A 662 6.07 -0.91 31.77
CA VAL A 662 6.60 0.37 31.26
C VAL A 662 6.47 1.44 32.33
N TRP A 663 7.50 2.26 32.47
CA TRP A 663 7.44 3.54 33.20
C TRP A 663 7.68 4.67 32.19
N ILE A 664 6.88 5.70 32.31
CA ILE A 664 6.97 6.94 31.53
C ILE A 664 7.37 8.02 32.53
N THR A 665 8.59 8.59 32.36
CA THR A 665 9.09 9.56 33.32
C THR A 665 9.09 10.96 32.74
N TYR A 666 8.71 11.93 33.57
CA TYR A 666 8.54 13.33 33.16
C TYR A 666 8.82 14.29 34.31
N THR A 667 9.01 15.57 33.97
CA THR A 667 9.27 16.67 34.90
C THR A 667 8.06 17.61 34.92
N GLY A 668 7.70 18.13 36.09
CA GLY A 668 6.58 19.06 36.23
C GLY A 668 5.24 18.48 35.76
N SER A 669 4.61 19.10 34.78
CA SER A 669 3.34 18.65 34.17
C SER A 669 3.51 17.65 33.02
N GLY A 670 4.75 17.38 32.59
CA GLY A 670 5.02 16.55 31.44
C GLY A 670 4.58 17.19 30.10
N SER A 671 4.66 16.40 29.04
CA SER A 671 4.24 16.82 27.69
C SER A 671 2.74 16.62 27.43
N SER A 672 2.29 17.03 26.24
CA SER A 672 0.95 16.74 25.74
C SER A 672 0.61 15.24 25.78
N PHE A 673 1.60 14.35 25.57
CA PHE A 673 1.39 12.89 25.66
C PHE A 673 1.13 12.42 27.11
N VAL A 674 1.84 13.00 28.09
CA VAL A 674 1.57 12.73 29.50
C VAL A 674 0.19 13.22 29.92
N LYS A 675 -0.20 14.42 29.46
CA LYS A 675 -1.53 14.98 29.73
C LYS A 675 -2.62 14.10 29.15
N GLU A 676 -2.50 13.68 27.90
CA GLU A 676 -3.45 12.77 27.25
C GLU A 676 -3.63 11.47 28.05
N LEU A 677 -2.53 10.84 28.47
CA LEU A 677 -2.55 9.61 29.25
C LEU A 677 -3.16 9.80 30.67
N THR A 678 -3.18 11.03 31.21
CA THR A 678 -3.72 11.33 32.54
C THR A 678 -5.15 11.84 32.52
N GLU A 679 -5.54 12.55 31.47
CA GLU A 679 -6.84 13.22 31.35
C GLU A 679 -7.89 12.37 30.64
N GLN A 680 -7.47 11.42 29.81
CA GLN A 680 -8.35 10.46 29.13
C GLN A 680 -8.36 9.11 29.86
N ASP A 681 -9.29 8.24 29.53
CA ASP A 681 -9.49 6.95 30.20
C ASP A 681 -8.48 5.88 29.73
N TYR A 682 -7.21 6.07 30.11
CA TYR A 682 -6.16 5.09 29.90
C TYR A 682 -5.91 4.25 31.16
N PRO A 683 -5.64 2.93 31.03
CA PRO A 683 -5.36 2.06 32.16
C PRO A 683 -3.94 2.28 32.74
N VAL A 684 -3.59 3.50 33.09
CA VAL A 684 -2.27 3.88 33.64
C VAL A 684 -2.29 4.05 35.16
N ILE A 685 -1.11 3.96 35.78
CA ILE A 685 -0.88 4.29 37.21
C ILE A 685 -0.12 5.63 37.22
N VAL A 686 -0.64 6.61 37.96
CA VAL A 686 0.07 7.88 38.15
C VAL A 686 0.70 7.87 39.56
N LYS A 687 2.05 7.90 39.63
CA LYS A 687 2.79 8.09 40.87
C LYS A 687 3.08 9.58 41.04
N LYS A 688 2.76 10.11 42.23
CA LYS A 688 3.05 11.50 42.63
C LYS A 688 4.47 11.61 43.21
#